data_f0e282ebcd465b761a3308d212d4a6a1
#
_entry.id   f0e282ebcd465b761a3308d212d4a6a1
#
_cell.length_a   1.000
_cell.length_b   1.000
_cell.length_c   1.000
_cell.angle_alpha   90.00
_cell.angle_beta   90.00
_cell.angle_gamma   90.00
#
_symmetry.space_group_name_H-M   'P 1'
#
loop_
_entity.id
_entity.type
_entity.pdbx_description
1 polymer ?
#
loop_
_entity_poly.entity_id
_entity_poly.type
_entity_poly.pdbx_seq_one_letter_code
_entity_poly.pdbx_strand_id
1 'polypeptide(L)'
;MRNQRNFFIAIFAVAILSIRIADSQAQDRAPQDQSWNRRVDGAGDYQTVLEVSGRIEVSRAMKSYDPLDLKSICQAKKDAERRAFLSADGYLSALENSVEANRRQIEIVQLHNELGQIWSYRGDMARAIEHFEAGRKTLAEALRIHPEFSEDLVYLDEILGVSYLRKGELDNCVHNHNAETCIFPLTKQGEHKLTAGSSAAVKYFKQHLSKKPDNLEVRWLLNLAMMTLGAGSAGSRDDRTPIRVPRFTDVATPTGVDQITAAGGAIVEDFDNDGFNDVIISSVDACESLRYFHNNGNGRFTDLTDKAGLADQLGGINCVQTDYNNDGLPDIFVMRGGWEFAMRNSLLRNNGDNTFTDVTEASGLLSGEHRTHSAVWADFDNDGWLDVFIAHEETPSQLFRNRGDGTFEDVTRKAGVGRSAFTKGATWGDYDNDGWADLYVSNYGGENFLYHNKGDGSFAEVGKQLGVTKPLMSFPTWFFDYDNDGWLDLFVASFVPSLTEVARGFMGLPPQAETMKLYRNNQKGGFEDVTAAAGLAKVVPTMGANFGDLDNDGFLDFYLGTGAPSYAALMPNFMFRNREGKSFDDVTTATGTGHLQKGHGVAFADMDNDGDEDLYVNIGGFIPGDRYNKALFANPGNTQNWISIKLTGAKSNRAAIGAKIKLTVVDSKGKESFRYREVTSGGSFGASPLAQHIGLGSSLKDGKIAEIEIQWPVSKTCQSFTNVEANQFIEIKESATDYQLLERRSFALAKPKASANPHANHQPKKSTKRP
;
A
#
# COMPACT_ATOMS: atom_id res chain seq x y z
N MET A 1 10.67 -39.86 34.47
CA MET A 1 10.32 -39.66 33.06
C MET A 1 9.07 -38.80 32.82
N ARG A 2 8.08 -38.79 33.71
CA ARG A 2 6.90 -37.89 33.58
C ARG A 2 7.18 -36.41 33.92
N ASN A 3 8.19 -36.14 34.75
CA ASN A 3 8.55 -34.77 35.17
C ASN A 3 9.45 -34.01 34.18
N GLN A 4 10.12 -34.68 33.27
CA GLN A 4 10.94 -34.01 32.23
C GLN A 4 10.08 -33.57 31.02
N ARG A 5 9.00 -34.29 30.71
CA ARG A 5 8.08 -33.89 29.65
C ARG A 5 7.34 -32.57 29.94
N ASN A 6 7.09 -32.29 31.20
CA ASN A 6 6.52 -31.00 31.66
C ASN A 6 7.52 -29.86 31.68
N PHE A 7 8.83 -30.16 31.73
CA PHE A 7 9.90 -29.14 31.72
C PHE A 7 10.22 -28.63 30.32
N PHE A 8 10.08 -29.47 29.30
CA PHE A 8 10.35 -29.10 27.89
C PHE A 8 9.14 -28.52 27.16
N ILE A 9 7.92 -28.92 27.48
CA ILE A 9 6.71 -28.17 27.12
C ILE A 9 6.74 -26.79 27.79
N ALA A 10 7.39 -26.67 28.95
CA ALA A 10 7.64 -25.39 29.60
C ALA A 10 8.68 -24.52 28.88
N ILE A 11 9.62 -25.03 28.07
CA ILE A 11 10.65 -24.20 27.42
C ILE A 11 10.18 -23.68 26.06
N PHE A 12 9.42 -24.43 25.27
CA PHE A 12 8.65 -23.88 24.17
C PHE A 12 7.46 -23.03 24.67
N ALA A 13 6.85 -23.40 25.80
CA ALA A 13 5.93 -22.57 26.55
C ALA A 13 6.65 -21.48 27.35
N VAL A 14 7.94 -21.51 27.60
CA VAL A 14 8.71 -20.46 28.29
C VAL A 14 9.22 -19.41 27.33
N ALA A 15 9.48 -19.68 26.06
CA ALA A 15 9.44 -18.61 25.06
C ALA A 15 8.02 -17.99 24.93
N ILE A 16 6.98 -18.77 25.15
CA ILE A 16 5.58 -18.34 25.26
C ILE A 16 5.19 -17.98 26.72
N LEU A 17 5.83 -18.48 27.75
CA LEU A 17 5.52 -18.29 29.18
C LEU A 17 6.50 -17.38 29.93
N SER A 18 7.69 -17.10 29.45
CA SER A 18 8.44 -15.90 29.86
C SER A 18 7.71 -14.60 29.46
N ILE A 19 6.78 -14.70 28.50
CA ILE A 19 5.73 -13.70 28.26
C ILE A 19 4.72 -13.65 29.43
N ARG A 20 4.49 -14.73 30.19
CA ARG A 20 3.48 -14.75 31.27
C ARG A 20 4.00 -14.45 32.68
N ILE A 21 5.29 -14.46 32.95
CA ILE A 21 5.86 -14.24 34.30
C ILE A 21 6.50 -12.85 34.42
N ALA A 22 6.92 -12.23 33.34
CA ALA A 22 7.19 -10.79 33.31
C ALA A 22 5.90 -9.94 33.27
N ASP A 23 4.74 -10.56 33.08
CA ASP A 23 3.46 -9.94 32.79
C ASP A 23 2.59 -9.62 34.01
N SER A 24 3.04 -9.89 35.24
CA SER A 24 2.25 -9.54 36.42
C SER A 24 2.45 -8.10 36.91
N GLN A 25 3.35 -7.32 36.31
CA GLN A 25 3.51 -5.88 36.54
C GLN A 25 3.50 -5.01 35.29
N ALA A 26 3.28 -5.61 34.12
CA ALA A 26 3.18 -4.91 32.80
C ALA A 26 1.83 -5.12 32.11
N GLN A 27 0.79 -5.48 32.86
CA GLN A 27 -0.53 -5.84 32.35
C GLN A 27 -1.33 -4.69 31.71
N ASP A 28 -0.76 -3.48 31.64
CA ASP A 28 -1.46 -2.33 31.02
C ASP A 28 -0.86 -1.83 29.70
N ARG A 29 0.12 -2.50 29.09
CA ARG A 29 0.81 -1.88 27.93
C ARG A 29 1.19 -2.75 26.72
N ALA A 30 0.78 -3.98 26.56
CA ALA A 30 1.05 -4.70 25.31
C ALA A 30 0.14 -5.90 25.02
N PRO A 31 -1.04 -5.73 24.45
CA PRO A 31 -1.80 -6.84 23.85
C PRO A 31 -1.50 -7.14 22.39
N GLN A 32 -0.50 -6.56 21.71
CA GLN A 32 -0.57 -6.42 20.27
C GLN A 32 0.41 -7.17 19.40
N ASP A 33 1.54 -7.56 19.88
CA ASP A 33 2.49 -8.34 19.06
C ASP A 33 2.01 -9.78 18.77
N GLN A 34 0.87 -10.16 19.35
CA GLN A 34 0.24 -11.47 19.13
C GLN A 34 -0.77 -11.49 17.98
N SER A 35 -1.17 -10.36 17.41
CA SER A 35 -2.18 -10.34 16.34
C SER A 35 -1.69 -11.01 15.05
N TRP A 36 -0.39 -10.94 14.77
CA TRP A 36 0.22 -11.58 13.60
C TRP A 36 0.43 -13.10 13.76
N ASN A 37 0.48 -13.60 15.00
CA ASN A 37 0.69 -15.00 15.35
C ASN A 37 -0.54 -15.65 16.01
N ARG A 38 -1.67 -14.95 16.13
CA ARG A 38 -2.89 -15.58 16.66
C ARG A 38 -3.56 -16.39 15.54
N ARG A 39 -3.72 -17.70 15.78
CA ARG A 39 -4.82 -18.46 15.18
C ARG A 39 -6.10 -17.70 15.54
N VAL A 40 -6.85 -17.30 14.54
CA VAL A 40 -8.23 -16.82 14.74
C VAL A 40 -9.04 -18.07 15.04
N ASP A 41 -9.28 -18.35 16.33
CA ASP A 41 -10.13 -19.46 16.76
C ASP A 41 -11.52 -19.23 16.17
N GLY A 42 -11.91 -20.06 15.23
CA GLY A 42 -13.27 -20.12 14.69
C GLY A 42 -13.45 -20.02 13.18
N ALA A 43 -12.41 -19.72 12.42
CA ALA A 43 -12.50 -19.73 10.97
C ALA A 43 -11.25 -20.40 10.39
N GLY A 44 -11.39 -21.68 10.03
CA GLY A 44 -10.42 -22.47 9.27
C GLY A 44 -8.92 -22.31 9.63
N ASP A 45 -8.12 -23.30 9.36
CA ASP A 45 -6.67 -23.27 9.54
C ASP A 45 -6.01 -22.18 8.68
N TYR A 46 -5.99 -20.92 9.16
CA TYR A 46 -5.15 -19.88 8.57
C TYR A 46 -3.70 -20.17 8.94
N GLN A 47 -2.90 -20.56 7.96
CA GLN A 47 -1.46 -20.59 8.14
C GLN A 47 -0.96 -19.14 8.16
N THR A 48 -0.30 -18.75 9.24
CA THR A 48 0.39 -17.46 9.35
C THR A 48 1.56 -17.44 8.40
N VAL A 49 1.72 -16.33 7.68
CA VAL A 49 2.92 -16.09 6.87
C VAL A 49 4.16 -16.19 7.75
N LEU A 50 5.14 -16.95 7.33
CA LEU A 50 6.36 -17.23 8.10
C LEU A 50 7.11 -15.95 8.44
N GLU A 51 7.25 -15.65 9.74
CA GLU A 51 7.96 -14.47 10.23
C GLU A 51 9.46 -14.77 10.38
N VAL A 52 10.28 -14.19 9.52
CA VAL A 52 11.75 -14.31 9.53
C VAL A 52 12.45 -12.95 9.56
N SER A 53 11.68 -11.88 9.79
CA SER A 53 12.19 -10.51 9.62
C SER A 53 12.99 -9.97 10.79
N GLY A 54 12.92 -10.59 11.96
CA GLY A 54 13.53 -10.11 13.20
C GLY A 54 12.86 -8.88 13.82
N ARG A 55 11.73 -8.43 13.30
CA ARG A 55 10.98 -7.27 13.82
C ARG A 55 10.59 -7.44 15.28
N ILE A 56 10.16 -8.62 15.65
CA ILE A 56 9.72 -8.94 17.01
C ILE A 56 10.88 -8.77 17.99
N GLU A 57 12.08 -9.23 17.65
CA GLU A 57 13.26 -9.18 18.51
C GLU A 57 13.70 -7.72 18.76
N VAL A 58 13.64 -6.89 17.74
CA VAL A 58 13.96 -5.46 17.86
C VAL A 58 12.86 -4.73 18.66
N SER A 59 11.58 -5.01 18.40
CA SER A 59 10.47 -4.42 19.15
C SER A 59 10.55 -4.72 20.65
N ARG A 60 10.85 -5.97 21.04
CA ARG A 60 11.06 -6.36 22.45
C ARG A 60 12.23 -5.62 23.13
N ALA A 61 13.25 -5.26 22.34
CA ALA A 61 14.41 -4.54 22.84
C ALA A 61 14.21 -3.03 22.91
N MET A 62 13.06 -2.49 22.43
CA MET A 62 12.73 -1.06 22.54
C MET A 62 12.65 -0.64 24.02
N LYS A 63 13.19 0.55 24.31
CA LYS A 63 13.06 1.24 25.60
C LYS A 63 12.24 2.51 25.42
N SER A 64 12.07 3.27 26.51
CA SER A 64 11.40 4.57 26.47
C SER A 64 12.05 5.53 25.45
N TYR A 65 11.23 6.26 24.72
CA TYR A 65 11.57 7.28 23.75
C TYR A 65 10.62 8.46 23.95
N ASP A 66 10.96 9.61 23.37
CA ASP A 66 10.04 10.74 23.29
C ASP A 66 9.19 10.60 22.00
N PRO A 67 7.87 10.37 22.10
CA PRO A 67 7.01 10.20 20.93
C PRO A 67 6.79 11.49 20.14
N LEU A 68 7.16 12.66 20.69
CA LEU A 68 7.10 13.94 20.01
C LEU A 68 8.40 14.28 19.24
N ASP A 69 9.50 13.60 19.55
CA ASP A 69 10.79 13.79 18.86
C ASP A 69 11.10 12.62 17.90
N LEU A 70 10.92 12.86 16.61
CA LEU A 70 11.16 11.85 15.57
C LEU A 70 12.60 11.33 15.57
N LYS A 71 13.59 12.16 15.91
CA LYS A 71 15.00 11.74 16.01
C LYS A 71 15.24 10.86 17.23
N SER A 72 14.57 11.15 18.35
CA SER A 72 14.61 10.29 19.56
C SER A 72 14.08 8.89 19.26
N ILE A 73 12.99 8.79 18.49
CA ILE A 73 12.41 7.51 18.08
C ILE A 73 13.36 6.70 17.20
N CYS A 74 13.94 7.33 16.18
CA CYS A 74 14.94 6.70 15.32
C CYS A 74 16.13 6.19 16.13
N GLN A 75 16.64 7.01 17.07
CA GLN A 75 17.76 6.60 17.93
C GLN A 75 17.39 5.42 18.83
N ALA A 76 16.19 5.44 19.43
CA ALA A 76 15.70 4.34 20.26
C ALA A 76 15.58 3.02 19.48
N LYS A 77 15.15 3.09 18.20
CA LYS A 77 15.05 1.94 17.29
C LYS A 77 16.45 1.36 16.96
N LYS A 78 17.43 2.21 16.63
CA LYS A 78 18.84 1.80 16.42
C LYS A 78 19.47 1.17 17.67
N ASP A 79 19.18 1.74 18.84
CA ASP A 79 19.68 1.21 20.10
C ASP A 79 18.99 -0.13 20.48
N ALA A 80 17.71 -0.30 20.14
CA ALA A 80 16.99 -1.55 20.33
C ALA A 80 17.59 -2.67 19.49
N GLU A 81 17.82 -2.41 18.20
CA GLU A 81 18.48 -3.34 17.27
C GLU A 81 19.87 -3.77 17.77
N ARG A 82 20.66 -2.78 18.20
CA ARG A 82 21.98 -3.05 18.78
C ARG A 82 21.91 -3.90 20.04
N ARG A 83 20.95 -3.62 20.93
CA ARG A 83 20.77 -4.42 22.18
C ARG A 83 20.36 -5.85 21.88
N ALA A 84 19.40 -6.05 20.98
CA ALA A 84 18.96 -7.38 20.57
C ALA A 84 20.14 -8.20 20.03
N PHE A 85 20.92 -7.61 19.12
CA PHE A 85 22.10 -8.26 18.55
C PHE A 85 23.13 -8.66 19.63
N LEU A 86 23.57 -7.70 20.46
CA LEU A 86 24.60 -7.94 21.46
C LEU A 86 24.17 -8.96 22.51
N SER A 87 22.89 -9.01 22.85
CA SER A 87 22.35 -10.01 23.78
C SER A 87 22.46 -11.41 23.20
N ALA A 88 21.98 -11.64 21.99
CA ALA A 88 21.97 -12.95 21.35
C ALA A 88 23.40 -13.42 21.00
N ASP A 89 24.24 -12.55 20.43
CA ASP A 89 25.62 -12.85 20.04
C ASP A 89 26.51 -13.17 21.25
N GLY A 90 26.41 -12.35 22.30
CA GLY A 90 27.19 -12.57 23.54
C GLY A 90 26.77 -13.86 24.25
N TYR A 91 25.47 -14.19 24.26
CA TYR A 91 25.00 -15.43 24.88
C TYR A 91 25.38 -16.67 24.06
N LEU A 92 25.26 -16.62 22.74
CA LEU A 92 25.71 -17.68 21.85
C LEU A 92 27.21 -17.95 22.01
N SER A 93 28.05 -16.92 21.97
CA SER A 93 29.52 -17.04 22.13
C SER A 93 29.88 -17.66 23.49
N ALA A 94 29.21 -17.26 24.58
CA ALA A 94 29.44 -17.82 25.89
C ALA A 94 29.07 -19.31 25.97
N LEU A 95 27.95 -19.68 25.33
CA LEU A 95 27.44 -21.03 25.37
C LEU A 95 28.23 -22.00 24.52
N GLU A 96 28.61 -21.62 23.29
CA GLU A 96 29.46 -22.44 22.41
C GLU A 96 30.83 -22.74 23.00
N ASN A 97 31.39 -21.79 23.76
CA ASN A 97 32.67 -21.95 24.42
C ASN A 97 32.58 -22.65 25.81
N SER A 98 31.36 -23.07 26.22
CA SER A 98 31.13 -23.73 27.50
C SER A 98 31.32 -25.24 27.41
N VAL A 99 31.62 -25.88 28.55
CA VAL A 99 31.65 -27.37 28.69
C VAL A 99 30.26 -28.00 28.52
N GLU A 100 29.21 -27.20 28.54
CA GLU A 100 27.81 -27.61 28.42
C GLU A 100 27.26 -27.54 26.98
N ALA A 101 28.03 -27.05 26.01
CA ALA A 101 27.56 -26.85 24.63
C ALA A 101 26.88 -28.10 24.05
N ASN A 102 27.48 -29.30 24.28
CA ASN A 102 26.89 -30.56 23.82
C ASN A 102 25.54 -30.94 24.51
N ARG A 103 25.27 -30.40 25.71
CA ARG A 103 24.00 -30.62 26.43
C ARG A 103 22.94 -29.60 26.07
N ARG A 104 23.34 -28.42 25.60
CA ARG A 104 22.46 -27.28 25.32
C ARG A 104 22.33 -26.98 23.83
N GLN A 105 22.44 -28.02 22.98
CA GLN A 105 22.35 -27.87 21.54
C GLN A 105 21.08 -27.15 21.06
N ILE A 106 19.94 -27.40 21.69
CA ILE A 106 18.66 -26.77 21.33
C ILE A 106 18.70 -25.26 21.59
N GLU A 107 19.34 -24.81 22.69
CA GLU A 107 19.50 -23.38 22.97
C GLU A 107 20.44 -22.71 21.96
N ILE A 108 21.50 -23.42 21.53
CA ILE A 108 22.39 -22.95 20.45
C ILE A 108 21.59 -22.78 19.14
N VAL A 109 20.71 -23.73 18.80
CA VAL A 109 19.82 -23.61 17.64
C VAL A 109 18.92 -22.38 17.73
N GLN A 110 18.32 -22.13 18.90
CA GLN A 110 17.45 -20.98 19.13
C GLN A 110 18.20 -19.65 18.95
N LEU A 111 19.41 -19.55 19.51
CA LEU A 111 20.24 -18.35 19.38
C LEU A 111 20.73 -18.10 17.95
N HIS A 112 21.06 -19.15 17.21
CA HIS A 112 21.34 -19.02 15.78
C HIS A 112 20.12 -18.52 14.99
N ASN A 113 18.92 -19.01 15.31
CA ASN A 113 17.69 -18.52 14.67
C ASN A 113 17.44 -17.05 15.00
N GLU A 114 17.59 -16.65 16.27
CA GLU A 114 17.44 -15.25 16.70
C GLU A 114 18.44 -14.33 15.97
N LEU A 115 19.72 -14.71 15.91
CA LEU A 115 20.74 -13.95 15.18
C LEU A 115 20.43 -13.91 13.67
N GLY A 116 20.00 -15.03 13.08
CA GLY A 116 19.57 -15.06 11.69
C GLY A 116 18.43 -14.08 11.41
N GLN A 117 17.45 -14.01 12.30
CA GLN A 117 16.34 -13.05 12.19
C GLN A 117 16.82 -11.59 12.35
N ILE A 118 17.70 -11.29 13.30
CA ILE A 118 18.28 -9.94 13.49
C ILE A 118 19.10 -9.51 12.26
N TRP A 119 19.88 -10.41 11.65
CA TRP A 119 20.58 -10.11 10.40
C TRP A 119 19.63 -9.92 9.22
N SER A 120 18.52 -10.69 9.18
CA SER A 120 17.44 -10.45 8.21
C SER A 120 16.84 -9.06 8.38
N TYR A 121 16.56 -8.64 9.63
CA TYR A 121 16.07 -7.29 9.94
C TYR A 121 16.98 -6.19 9.38
N ARG A 122 18.28 -6.38 9.44
CA ARG A 122 19.31 -5.48 8.88
C ARG A 122 19.41 -5.54 7.35
N GLY A 123 18.87 -6.58 6.73
CA GLY A 123 19.01 -6.86 5.29
C GLY A 123 20.28 -7.59 4.91
N ASP A 124 21.11 -8.02 5.87
CA ASP A 124 22.29 -8.86 5.59
C ASP A 124 21.90 -10.34 5.48
N MET A 125 21.29 -10.68 4.33
CA MET A 125 20.83 -12.05 4.07
C MET A 125 21.99 -13.08 4.03
N ALA A 126 23.22 -12.67 3.74
CA ALA A 126 24.35 -13.59 3.74
C ALA A 126 24.62 -14.10 5.16
N ARG A 127 24.74 -13.19 6.13
CA ARG A 127 24.92 -13.54 7.55
C ARG A 127 23.69 -14.22 8.15
N ALA A 128 22.50 -13.79 7.77
CA ALA A 128 21.26 -14.45 8.20
C ALA A 128 21.27 -15.94 7.82
N ILE A 129 21.62 -16.24 6.57
CA ILE A 129 21.72 -17.61 6.04
C ILE A 129 22.81 -18.41 6.78
N GLU A 130 23.98 -17.82 7.05
CA GLU A 130 25.04 -18.47 7.82
C GLU A 130 24.54 -18.96 9.17
N HIS A 131 23.80 -18.12 9.90
CA HIS A 131 23.23 -18.49 11.20
C HIS A 131 22.12 -19.54 11.06
N PHE A 132 21.20 -19.39 10.12
CA PHE A 132 20.14 -20.39 9.89
C PHE A 132 20.71 -21.76 9.47
N GLU A 133 21.76 -21.80 8.64
CA GLU A 133 22.46 -23.05 8.29
C GLU A 133 23.19 -23.67 9.47
N ALA A 134 23.85 -22.86 10.32
CA ALA A 134 24.48 -23.34 11.54
C ALA A 134 23.45 -23.94 12.50
N GLY A 135 22.35 -23.23 12.76
CA GLY A 135 21.24 -23.75 13.58
C GLY A 135 20.68 -25.05 13.03
N ARG A 136 20.42 -25.11 11.71
CA ARG A 136 19.93 -26.31 11.04
C ARG A 136 20.88 -27.52 11.19
N LYS A 137 22.18 -27.28 11.01
CA LYS A 137 23.20 -28.31 11.17
C LYS A 137 23.23 -28.85 12.60
N THR A 138 23.27 -27.95 13.60
CA THR A 138 23.26 -28.32 15.01
C THR A 138 22.01 -29.10 15.39
N LEU A 139 20.83 -28.68 14.86
CA LEU A 139 19.57 -29.40 15.07
C LEU A 139 19.60 -30.81 14.47
N ALA A 140 20.10 -30.95 13.22
CA ALA A 140 20.19 -32.25 12.56
C ALA A 140 21.08 -33.25 13.33
N GLU A 141 22.14 -32.75 13.99
CA GLU A 141 22.97 -33.55 14.88
C GLU A 141 22.26 -33.90 16.20
N ALA A 142 21.53 -32.93 16.78
CA ALA A 142 20.79 -33.09 18.02
C ALA A 142 19.59 -34.06 17.92
N LEU A 143 19.00 -34.23 16.74
CA LEU A 143 17.87 -35.15 16.51
C LEU A 143 18.18 -36.61 16.84
N ARG A 144 19.45 -37.01 16.95
CA ARG A 144 19.83 -38.34 17.42
C ARG A 144 19.46 -38.57 18.89
N ILE A 145 19.44 -37.48 19.68
CA ILE A 145 19.14 -37.49 21.11
C ILE A 145 17.73 -36.93 21.35
N HIS A 146 17.30 -36.00 20.53
CA HIS A 146 16.07 -35.19 20.61
C HIS A 146 15.19 -35.33 19.38
N PRO A 147 14.66 -36.53 19.05
CA PRO A 147 13.85 -36.76 17.86
C PRO A 147 12.51 -35.96 17.85
N GLU A 148 12.07 -35.47 19.00
CA GLU A 148 10.89 -34.63 19.15
C GLU A 148 10.98 -33.30 18.41
N PHE A 149 12.18 -32.81 18.06
CA PHE A 149 12.39 -31.57 17.29
C PHE A 149 12.48 -31.79 15.78
N SER A 150 12.05 -32.96 15.28
CA SER A 150 12.08 -33.25 13.84
C SER A 150 11.25 -32.27 12.99
N GLU A 151 10.15 -31.75 13.52
CA GLU A 151 9.31 -30.72 12.86
C GLU A 151 10.06 -29.38 12.73
N ASP A 152 10.90 -29.04 13.72
CA ASP A 152 11.67 -27.80 13.70
C ASP A 152 12.72 -27.81 12.57
N LEU A 153 13.22 -28.99 12.19
CA LEU A 153 14.12 -29.10 11.03
C LEU A 153 13.39 -28.80 9.72
N VAL A 154 12.12 -29.23 9.59
CA VAL A 154 11.29 -28.93 8.43
C VAL A 154 10.97 -27.44 8.39
N TYR A 155 10.76 -26.82 9.53
CA TYR A 155 10.58 -25.37 9.65
C TYR A 155 11.84 -24.58 9.23
N LEU A 156 13.03 -25.03 9.65
CA LEU A 156 14.31 -24.43 9.23
C LEU A 156 14.58 -24.58 7.73
N ASP A 157 14.13 -25.67 7.09
CA ASP A 157 14.18 -25.81 5.63
C ASP A 157 13.34 -24.72 4.94
N GLU A 158 12.18 -24.37 5.49
CA GLU A 158 11.32 -23.30 4.98
C GLU A 158 11.99 -21.93 5.15
N ILE A 159 12.49 -21.61 6.35
CA ILE A 159 13.22 -20.36 6.65
C ILE A 159 14.39 -20.19 5.67
N LEU A 160 15.19 -21.21 5.48
CA LEU A 160 16.32 -21.17 4.55
C LEU A 160 15.86 -20.96 3.10
N GLY A 161 14.77 -21.63 2.69
CA GLY A 161 14.18 -21.44 1.38
C GLY A 161 13.81 -19.97 1.13
N VAL A 162 13.11 -19.34 2.08
CA VAL A 162 12.71 -17.92 2.02
C VAL A 162 13.93 -17.00 2.03
N SER A 163 14.92 -17.25 2.93
CA SER A 163 16.12 -16.43 3.05
C SER A 163 16.98 -16.47 1.78
N TYR A 164 17.14 -17.63 1.17
CA TYR A 164 17.84 -17.77 -0.10
C TYR A 164 17.08 -17.15 -1.27
N LEU A 165 15.74 -17.24 -1.29
CA LEU A 165 14.95 -16.55 -2.32
C LEU A 165 15.12 -15.04 -2.19
N ARG A 166 15.02 -14.49 -0.96
CA ARG A 166 15.26 -13.06 -0.69
C ARG A 166 16.68 -12.63 -1.07
N LYS A 167 17.69 -13.46 -0.79
CA LYS A 167 19.06 -13.18 -1.27
C LYS A 167 19.13 -13.10 -2.79
N GLY A 168 18.44 -14.01 -3.50
CA GLY A 168 18.33 -13.96 -4.95
C GLY A 168 17.68 -12.67 -5.46
N GLU A 169 16.66 -12.18 -4.78
CA GLU A 169 16.01 -10.89 -5.10
C GLU A 169 16.94 -9.70 -4.87
N LEU A 170 17.66 -9.66 -3.73
CA LEU A 170 18.64 -8.60 -3.47
C LEU A 170 19.70 -8.55 -4.57
N ASP A 171 20.25 -9.71 -4.95
CA ASP A 171 21.31 -9.81 -5.95
C ASP A 171 20.82 -9.44 -7.38
N ASN A 172 19.55 -9.68 -7.73
CA ASN A 172 19.04 -9.54 -9.10
C ASN A 172 17.99 -8.42 -9.26
N CYS A 173 17.15 -8.20 -8.26
CA CYS A 173 16.03 -7.28 -8.35
C CYS A 173 16.36 -5.91 -7.77
N VAL A 174 16.93 -5.85 -6.56
CA VAL A 174 17.21 -4.57 -5.88
C VAL A 174 18.46 -3.91 -6.44
N HIS A 175 19.59 -4.65 -6.56
CA HIS A 175 20.86 -4.09 -7.01
C HIS A 175 21.03 -4.07 -8.53
N ASN A 176 20.22 -4.81 -9.28
CA ASN A 176 20.24 -4.91 -10.74
C ASN A 176 18.84 -4.71 -11.36
N HIS A 177 18.11 -3.72 -10.85
CA HIS A 177 16.75 -3.43 -11.24
C HIS A 177 16.60 -3.12 -12.75
N ASN A 178 15.49 -3.58 -13.34
CA ASN A 178 15.02 -3.22 -14.69
C ASN A 178 13.49 -3.29 -14.74
N ALA A 179 12.88 -2.75 -15.77
CA ALA A 179 11.43 -2.62 -15.94
C ALA A 179 10.62 -3.93 -15.87
N GLU A 180 11.23 -5.09 -16.05
CA GLU A 180 10.58 -6.41 -15.98
C GLU A 180 10.93 -7.18 -14.69
N THR A 181 11.75 -6.57 -13.84
CA THR A 181 12.19 -7.20 -12.59
C THR A 181 11.02 -7.36 -11.62
N CYS A 182 10.84 -8.58 -11.11
CA CYS A 182 9.76 -8.92 -10.16
C CYS A 182 8.32 -8.66 -10.64
N ILE A 183 8.10 -8.54 -11.94
CA ILE A 183 6.76 -8.45 -12.53
C ILE A 183 6.22 -9.84 -12.81
N PHE A 184 5.07 -10.18 -12.23
CA PHE A 184 4.42 -11.48 -12.39
C PHE A 184 3.50 -11.50 -13.64
N PRO A 185 3.55 -12.57 -14.45
CA PRO A 185 4.53 -13.66 -14.42
C PRO A 185 5.89 -13.20 -14.94
N LEU A 186 6.97 -13.75 -14.34
CA LEU A 186 8.32 -13.35 -14.72
C LEU A 186 8.59 -13.64 -16.21
N THR A 187 8.99 -12.63 -16.92
CA THR A 187 9.45 -12.74 -18.32
C THR A 187 10.92 -13.18 -18.34
N LYS A 188 11.43 -13.50 -19.53
CA LYS A 188 12.85 -13.81 -19.72
C LYS A 188 13.78 -12.69 -19.25
N GLN A 189 13.33 -11.44 -19.27
CA GLN A 189 14.10 -10.28 -18.81
C GLN A 189 14.07 -10.13 -17.29
N GLY A 190 13.05 -10.70 -16.63
CA GLY A 190 12.92 -10.78 -15.17
C GLY A 190 13.60 -12.01 -14.56
N GLU A 191 14.15 -12.96 -15.36
CA GLU A 191 14.89 -14.10 -14.83
C GLU A 191 16.18 -13.65 -14.12
N HIS A 192 16.50 -14.33 -13.01
CA HIS A 192 17.71 -14.05 -12.23
C HIS A 192 18.98 -14.43 -12.98
N LYS A 193 19.90 -13.49 -13.16
CA LYS A 193 21.23 -13.73 -13.75
C LYS A 193 22.17 -14.38 -12.74
N LEU A 194 22.07 -13.98 -11.45
CA LEU A 194 22.79 -14.56 -10.34
C LEU A 194 21.90 -15.63 -9.67
N THR A 195 21.96 -16.86 -10.17
CA THR A 195 21.01 -17.93 -9.88
C THR A 195 21.28 -18.69 -8.57
N ALA A 196 22.39 -18.43 -7.88
CA ALA A 196 22.79 -19.19 -6.68
C ALA A 196 21.71 -19.15 -5.57
N GLY A 197 21.15 -17.96 -5.28
CA GLY A 197 20.07 -17.80 -4.30
C GLY A 197 18.83 -18.61 -4.68
N SER A 198 18.29 -18.41 -5.87
CA SER A 198 17.11 -19.12 -6.35
C SER A 198 17.30 -20.64 -6.40
N SER A 199 18.48 -21.11 -6.80
CA SER A 199 18.79 -22.56 -6.85
C SER A 199 18.82 -23.18 -5.46
N ALA A 200 19.39 -22.46 -4.46
CA ALA A 200 19.38 -22.91 -3.07
C ALA A 200 17.96 -22.87 -2.48
N ALA A 201 17.15 -21.84 -2.79
CA ALA A 201 15.75 -21.76 -2.39
C ALA A 201 14.96 -22.98 -2.89
N VAL A 202 15.07 -23.31 -4.18
CA VAL A 202 14.44 -24.50 -4.78
C VAL A 202 14.82 -25.79 -4.04
N LYS A 203 16.11 -25.93 -3.65
CA LYS A 203 16.59 -27.09 -2.88
C LYS A 203 15.85 -27.22 -1.55
N TYR A 204 15.82 -26.14 -0.76
CA TYR A 204 15.25 -26.15 0.58
C TYR A 204 13.72 -26.28 0.55
N PHE A 205 13.03 -25.61 -0.35
CA PHE A 205 11.57 -25.77 -0.53
C PHE A 205 11.21 -27.21 -0.94
N LYS A 206 11.99 -27.87 -1.79
CA LYS A 206 11.78 -29.29 -2.11
C LYS A 206 12.03 -30.21 -0.91
N GLN A 207 13.00 -29.92 -0.05
CA GLN A 207 13.23 -30.64 1.19
C GLN A 207 12.02 -30.52 2.13
N HIS A 208 11.52 -29.30 2.35
CA HIS A 208 10.31 -29.05 3.13
C HIS A 208 9.12 -29.84 2.56
N LEU A 209 8.82 -29.70 1.27
CA LEU A 209 7.69 -30.34 0.61
C LEU A 209 7.79 -31.88 0.57
N SER A 210 9.00 -32.47 0.71
CA SER A 210 9.14 -33.91 0.88
C SER A 210 8.54 -34.44 2.18
N LYS A 211 8.38 -33.56 3.18
CA LYS A 211 7.79 -33.86 4.50
C LYS A 211 6.39 -33.28 4.67
N LYS A 212 6.12 -32.15 4.04
CA LYS A 212 4.84 -31.42 4.08
C LYS A 212 4.33 -31.17 2.65
N PRO A 213 3.93 -32.22 1.91
CA PRO A 213 3.59 -32.10 0.48
C PRO A 213 2.39 -31.19 0.21
N ASP A 214 1.52 -30.98 1.17
CA ASP A 214 0.28 -30.20 1.03
C ASP A 214 0.43 -28.71 1.45
N ASN A 215 1.65 -28.28 1.81
CA ASN A 215 1.91 -26.87 2.14
C ASN A 215 1.82 -26.01 0.85
N LEU A 216 0.68 -25.34 0.64
CA LEU A 216 0.42 -24.52 -0.55
C LEU A 216 1.30 -23.27 -0.60
N GLU A 217 1.64 -22.70 0.54
CA GLU A 217 2.51 -21.55 0.66
C GLU A 217 3.91 -21.85 0.11
N VAL A 218 4.52 -22.95 0.58
CA VAL A 218 5.84 -23.37 0.10
C VAL A 218 5.79 -23.84 -1.36
N ARG A 219 4.67 -24.43 -1.82
CA ARG A 219 4.47 -24.72 -3.25
C ARG A 219 4.47 -23.47 -4.11
N TRP A 220 3.80 -22.41 -3.66
CA TRP A 220 3.80 -21.11 -4.32
C TRP A 220 5.21 -20.52 -4.39
N LEU A 221 5.92 -20.45 -3.25
CA LEU A 221 7.29 -19.94 -3.17
C LEU A 221 8.28 -20.75 -4.02
N LEU A 222 8.13 -22.09 -4.04
CA LEU A 222 8.90 -22.95 -4.94
C LEU A 222 8.65 -22.59 -6.41
N ASN A 223 7.39 -22.38 -6.80
CA ASN A 223 7.06 -21.99 -8.17
C ASN A 223 7.69 -20.64 -8.54
N LEU A 224 7.62 -19.64 -7.65
CA LEU A 224 8.28 -18.35 -7.86
C LEU A 224 9.80 -18.52 -8.01
N ALA A 225 10.44 -19.29 -7.10
CA ALA A 225 11.87 -19.59 -7.20
C ALA A 225 12.24 -20.31 -8.51
N MET A 226 11.37 -21.19 -9.02
CA MET A 226 11.56 -21.83 -10.33
C MET A 226 11.36 -20.86 -11.50
N MET A 227 10.40 -19.91 -11.39
CA MET A 227 10.21 -18.85 -12.40
C MET A 227 11.45 -17.98 -12.55
N THR A 228 12.11 -17.62 -11.43
CA THR A 228 13.38 -16.85 -11.49
C THR A 228 14.50 -17.59 -12.20
N LEU A 229 14.38 -18.91 -12.36
CA LEU A 229 15.32 -19.79 -13.10
C LEU A 229 14.81 -20.16 -14.51
N GLY A 230 13.71 -19.55 -14.98
CA GLY A 230 13.10 -19.84 -16.28
C GLY A 230 12.35 -21.17 -16.36
N ALA A 231 12.00 -21.78 -15.21
CA ALA A 231 11.40 -23.12 -15.15
C ALA A 231 10.03 -23.19 -14.43
N GLY A 232 9.51 -22.05 -13.96
CA GLY A 232 8.22 -21.97 -13.27
C GLY A 232 7.02 -21.86 -14.22
N SER A 233 5.81 -21.89 -13.64
CA SER A 233 4.56 -21.71 -14.36
C SER A 233 3.72 -20.57 -13.74
N ALA A 234 3.13 -19.75 -14.59
CA ALA A 234 2.19 -18.68 -14.16
C ALA A 234 0.85 -19.21 -13.60
N GLY A 235 0.66 -20.51 -13.53
CA GLY A 235 -0.63 -21.14 -13.23
C GLY A 235 -1.49 -21.31 -14.47
N SER A 236 -2.72 -21.78 -14.31
CA SER A 236 -3.66 -21.88 -15.42
C SER A 236 -4.06 -20.46 -15.82
N ARG A 237 -3.59 -19.96 -16.97
CA ARG A 237 -4.24 -18.83 -17.62
C ARG A 237 -5.71 -19.19 -17.79
N ASP A 238 -6.58 -18.31 -17.32
CA ASP A 238 -7.97 -18.31 -17.78
C ASP A 238 -7.90 -17.93 -19.27
N ASP A 239 -7.99 -18.92 -20.16
CA ASP A 239 -7.95 -18.74 -21.63
C ASP A 239 -9.24 -18.09 -22.17
N ARG A 240 -10.02 -17.44 -21.29
CA ARG A 240 -11.11 -16.58 -21.71
C ARG A 240 -10.50 -15.40 -22.48
N THR A 241 -11.12 -15.07 -23.57
CA THR A 241 -10.76 -14.06 -24.59
C THR A 241 -9.71 -13.06 -24.12
N PRO A 242 -8.56 -12.89 -24.82
CA PRO A 242 -7.50 -12.01 -24.36
C PRO A 242 -8.06 -10.60 -24.17
N ILE A 243 -8.09 -10.14 -22.91
CA ILE A 243 -8.47 -8.78 -22.56
C ILE A 243 -7.40 -7.88 -23.17
N ARG A 244 -7.80 -7.03 -24.11
CA ARG A 244 -6.89 -6.08 -24.74
C ARG A 244 -6.81 -4.83 -23.87
N VAL A 245 -5.84 -4.80 -22.98
CA VAL A 245 -5.43 -3.60 -22.22
C VAL A 245 -3.99 -3.27 -22.60
N PRO A 246 -3.59 -2.00 -22.56
CA PRO A 246 -2.21 -1.61 -22.77
C PRO A 246 -1.29 -2.24 -21.73
N ARG A 247 -0.04 -2.59 -22.13
CA ARG A 247 0.97 -3.07 -21.20
C ARG A 247 1.80 -1.89 -20.72
N PHE A 248 1.76 -1.63 -19.45
CA PHE A 248 2.53 -0.60 -18.78
C PHE A 248 4.02 -0.96 -18.71
N THR A 249 4.85 0.06 -18.59
CA THR A 249 6.31 -0.11 -18.44
C THR A 249 6.77 0.62 -17.17
N ASP A 250 7.51 -0.06 -16.30
CA ASP A 250 8.12 0.60 -15.16
C ASP A 250 9.24 1.53 -15.61
N VAL A 251 9.07 2.82 -15.36
CA VAL A 251 10.00 3.90 -15.72
C VAL A 251 10.57 4.65 -14.51
N ALA A 252 10.38 4.13 -13.29
CA ALA A 252 10.82 4.81 -12.06
C ALA A 252 12.33 5.11 -12.08
N THR A 253 13.17 4.15 -12.45
CA THR A 253 14.64 4.35 -12.51
C THR A 253 15.06 5.40 -13.54
N PRO A 254 14.65 5.37 -14.80
CA PRO A 254 15.07 6.38 -15.78
C PRO A 254 14.49 7.77 -15.49
N THR A 255 13.34 7.87 -14.82
CA THR A 255 12.73 9.17 -14.47
C THR A 255 13.36 9.78 -13.20
N GLY A 256 13.98 8.97 -12.33
CA GLY A 256 14.64 9.44 -11.12
C GLY A 256 13.78 9.40 -9.84
N VAL A 257 12.59 8.77 -9.89
CA VAL A 257 11.73 8.58 -8.71
C VAL A 257 11.96 7.25 -7.99
N ASP A 258 12.94 6.49 -8.44
CA ASP A 258 13.30 5.18 -7.90
C ASP A 258 14.22 5.34 -6.69
N GLN A 259 13.65 5.24 -5.49
CA GLN A 259 14.37 5.27 -4.22
C GLN A 259 14.22 3.93 -3.49
N ILE A 260 15.33 3.43 -2.92
CA ILE A 260 15.31 2.20 -2.13
C ILE A 260 14.98 2.57 -0.68
N THR A 261 13.70 2.55 -0.34
CA THR A 261 13.21 2.80 1.02
C THR A 261 12.22 1.72 1.45
N ALA A 262 11.86 1.72 2.74
CA ALA A 262 10.74 0.92 3.23
C ALA A 262 9.41 1.44 2.62
N ALA A 263 8.33 0.72 2.87
CA ALA A 263 6.99 1.10 2.46
C ALA A 263 6.49 2.39 3.12
N GLY A 264 5.45 3.00 2.56
CA GLY A 264 4.79 4.18 3.12
C GLY A 264 3.70 4.69 2.19
N GLY A 265 3.14 5.86 2.49
CA GLY A 265 2.20 6.56 1.62
C GLY A 265 2.89 7.13 0.39
N ALA A 266 2.06 7.52 -0.57
CA ALA A 266 2.45 8.29 -1.75
C ALA A 266 1.39 9.35 -2.04
N ILE A 267 1.81 10.52 -2.42
CA ILE A 267 0.96 11.60 -2.94
C ILE A 267 1.50 11.97 -4.31
N VAL A 268 0.62 12.07 -5.29
CA VAL A 268 0.90 12.69 -6.58
C VAL A 268 0.02 13.93 -6.69
N GLU A 269 0.65 15.12 -6.80
CA GLU A 269 -0.06 16.40 -6.88
C GLU A 269 0.87 17.47 -7.48
N ASP A 270 0.31 18.52 -8.07
CA ASP A 270 1.02 19.70 -8.55
C ASP A 270 1.27 20.67 -7.38
N PHE A 271 2.40 20.45 -6.63
CA PHE A 271 2.68 21.15 -5.37
C PHE A 271 3.10 22.62 -5.55
N ASP A 272 3.62 23.01 -6.71
CA ASP A 272 4.07 24.38 -6.97
C ASP A 272 3.24 25.11 -8.05
N ASN A 273 2.14 24.46 -8.51
CA ASN A 273 1.22 24.96 -9.52
C ASN A 273 1.91 25.28 -10.87
N ASP A 274 2.96 24.50 -11.24
CA ASP A 274 3.65 24.66 -12.53
C ASP A 274 2.99 23.86 -13.67
N GLY A 275 1.98 23.06 -13.35
CA GLY A 275 1.21 22.24 -14.28
C GLY A 275 1.74 20.83 -14.47
N PHE A 276 2.71 20.39 -13.68
CA PHE A 276 3.25 19.02 -13.71
C PHE A 276 3.06 18.37 -12.35
N ASN A 277 2.60 17.11 -12.36
CA ASN A 277 2.39 16.36 -11.14
C ASN A 277 3.72 15.91 -10.52
N ASP A 278 3.96 16.31 -9.29
CA ASP A 278 5.10 15.92 -8.45
C ASP A 278 4.79 14.63 -7.66
N VAL A 279 5.80 14.08 -7.00
CA VAL A 279 5.63 12.90 -6.13
C VAL A 279 6.21 13.16 -4.74
N ILE A 280 5.39 12.93 -3.71
CA ILE A 280 5.87 12.87 -2.32
C ILE A 280 5.61 11.47 -1.77
N ILE A 281 6.63 10.88 -1.15
CA ILE A 281 6.51 9.58 -0.48
C ILE A 281 6.95 9.66 0.97
N SER A 282 6.29 8.88 1.82
CA SER A 282 6.73 8.62 3.19
C SER A 282 7.38 7.24 3.31
N SER A 283 7.96 6.95 4.45
CA SER A 283 8.49 5.64 4.80
C SER A 283 8.06 5.24 6.20
N VAL A 284 7.63 3.99 6.37
CA VAL A 284 7.31 3.44 7.69
C VAL A 284 8.54 3.33 8.60
N ASP A 285 9.75 3.26 8.05
CA ASP A 285 10.97 3.24 8.85
C ASP A 285 11.18 4.60 9.54
N ALA A 286 11.10 4.60 10.87
CA ALA A 286 11.27 5.79 11.71
C ALA A 286 12.62 6.52 11.54
N CYS A 287 13.56 5.98 10.76
CA CYS A 287 14.85 6.59 10.45
C CYS A 287 14.98 7.08 8.99
N GLU A 288 13.93 6.93 8.19
CA GLU A 288 13.89 7.43 6.81
C GLU A 288 13.03 8.68 6.72
N SER A 289 13.50 9.69 5.98
CA SER A 289 12.76 10.93 5.74
C SER A 289 11.69 10.77 4.66
N LEU A 290 10.71 11.68 4.66
CA LEU A 290 9.90 11.91 3.47
C LEU A 290 10.82 12.20 2.29
N ARG A 291 10.30 11.96 1.06
CA ARG A 291 10.98 12.33 -0.18
C ARG A 291 10.06 13.18 -1.02
N TYR A 292 10.60 14.19 -1.65
CA TYR A 292 9.91 15.06 -2.59
C TYR A 292 10.61 15.07 -3.94
N PHE A 293 9.93 14.56 -4.96
CA PHE A 293 10.40 14.51 -6.34
C PHE A 293 9.61 15.50 -7.17
N HIS A 294 10.24 16.63 -7.51
CA HIS A 294 9.66 17.64 -8.39
C HIS A 294 9.78 17.22 -9.86
N ASN A 295 8.68 17.31 -10.58
CA ASN A 295 8.60 16.97 -12.00
C ASN A 295 9.11 18.13 -12.85
N ASN A 296 10.20 17.92 -13.58
CA ASN A 296 10.81 19.00 -14.39
C ASN A 296 10.10 19.25 -15.73
N GLY A 297 8.97 18.60 -16.04
CA GLY A 297 8.27 18.72 -17.32
C GLY A 297 9.09 18.26 -18.54
N ASN A 298 10.03 17.34 -18.33
CA ASN A 298 10.93 16.83 -19.38
C ASN A 298 11.18 15.32 -19.32
N GLY A 299 10.32 14.60 -18.61
CA GLY A 299 10.37 13.17 -18.39
C GLY A 299 11.30 12.74 -17.25
N ARG A 300 11.78 13.67 -16.43
CA ARG A 300 12.64 13.40 -15.28
C ARG A 300 12.21 14.23 -14.07
N PHE A 301 12.48 13.67 -12.90
CA PHE A 301 12.24 14.31 -11.61
C PHE A 301 13.53 14.72 -10.93
N THR A 302 13.46 15.73 -10.08
CA THR A 302 14.55 16.19 -9.21
C THR A 302 14.18 15.96 -7.75
N ASP A 303 15.02 15.27 -6.98
CA ASP A 303 14.83 15.14 -5.54
C ASP A 303 15.10 16.49 -4.85
N LEU A 304 14.06 17.11 -4.32
CA LEU A 304 14.10 18.39 -3.59
C LEU A 304 13.99 18.23 -2.07
N THR A 305 14.05 17.01 -1.53
CA THR A 305 13.82 16.68 -0.11
C THR A 305 14.54 17.62 0.85
N ASP A 306 15.85 17.82 0.66
CA ASP A 306 16.66 18.69 1.54
C ASP A 306 16.27 20.16 1.38
N LYS A 307 16.08 20.63 0.14
CA LYS A 307 15.65 22.00 -0.16
C LYS A 307 14.27 22.29 0.41
N ALA A 308 13.37 21.32 0.33
CA ALA A 308 12.00 21.43 0.81
C ALA A 308 11.87 21.43 2.35
N GLY A 309 12.95 21.18 3.09
CA GLY A 309 12.91 21.10 4.56
C GLY A 309 12.33 19.78 5.09
N LEU A 310 12.25 18.74 4.26
CA LEU A 310 11.62 17.46 4.60
C LEU A 310 12.59 16.41 5.14
N ALA A 311 13.89 16.67 5.16
CA ALA A 311 14.91 15.73 5.60
C ALA A 311 14.76 15.26 7.07
N ASP A 312 14.22 16.12 7.93
CA ASP A 312 13.96 15.83 9.34
C ASP A 312 12.54 15.30 9.62
N GLN A 313 11.70 15.20 8.60
CA GLN A 313 10.37 14.56 8.69
C GLN A 313 10.50 13.05 8.56
N LEU A 314 10.93 12.42 9.65
CA LEU A 314 11.25 10.98 9.70
C LEU A 314 9.99 10.13 9.90
N GLY A 315 10.01 8.95 9.29
CA GLY A 315 8.90 8.01 9.38
C GLY A 315 7.65 8.47 8.60
N GLY A 316 6.63 7.67 8.63
CA GLY A 316 5.34 7.94 8.00
C GLY A 316 4.78 6.70 7.34
N ILE A 317 3.79 6.06 7.98
CA ILE A 317 3.13 4.91 7.38
C ILE A 317 2.29 5.33 6.20
N ASN A 318 1.72 6.54 6.26
CA ASN A 318 0.90 7.11 5.19
C ASN A 318 1.05 8.64 5.15
N CYS A 319 0.68 9.25 4.03
CA CYS A 319 0.59 10.69 3.84
C CYS A 319 -0.54 11.03 2.87
N VAL A 320 -1.13 12.22 3.02
CA VAL A 320 -2.23 12.71 2.20
C VAL A 320 -2.09 14.22 2.02
N GLN A 321 -2.49 14.74 0.84
CA GLN A 321 -2.57 16.17 0.60
C GLN A 321 -3.86 16.77 1.18
N THR A 322 -3.80 18.06 1.43
CA THR A 322 -4.93 18.90 1.87
C THR A 322 -4.61 20.36 1.52
N ASP A 323 -5.60 21.21 1.49
CA ASP A 323 -5.43 22.67 1.50
C ASP A 323 -6.17 23.19 2.74
N TYR A 324 -5.57 22.95 3.94
CA TYR A 324 -6.24 23.20 5.21
C TYR A 324 -6.46 24.69 5.50
N ASN A 325 -5.66 25.56 4.87
CA ASN A 325 -5.68 27.00 5.10
C ASN A 325 -6.34 27.78 3.96
N ASN A 326 -6.88 27.10 2.95
CA ASN A 326 -7.56 27.68 1.77
C ASN A 326 -6.68 28.68 0.99
N ASP A 327 -5.35 28.46 0.93
CA ASP A 327 -4.46 29.35 0.16
C ASP A 327 -4.26 28.90 -1.31
N GLY A 328 -4.77 27.71 -1.67
CA GLY A 328 -4.70 27.13 -3.01
C GLY A 328 -3.40 26.38 -3.28
N LEU A 329 -2.60 26.11 -2.25
CA LEU A 329 -1.40 25.27 -2.31
C LEU A 329 -1.66 23.95 -1.58
N PRO A 330 -1.32 22.81 -2.17
CA PRO A 330 -1.47 21.53 -1.49
C PRO A 330 -0.49 21.41 -0.30
N ASP A 331 -1.03 21.26 0.91
CA ASP A 331 -0.30 20.94 2.14
C ASP A 331 -0.19 19.43 2.33
N ILE A 332 0.60 18.97 3.30
CA ILE A 332 0.80 17.54 3.53
C ILE A 332 0.45 17.19 4.98
N PHE A 333 -0.36 16.14 5.17
CA PHE A 333 -0.53 15.51 6.47
C PHE A 333 0.15 14.14 6.50
N VAL A 334 1.05 13.92 7.47
CA VAL A 334 1.85 12.69 7.61
C VAL A 334 1.38 11.92 8.82
N MET A 335 0.95 10.68 8.60
CA MET A 335 0.47 9.76 9.63
C MET A 335 1.57 8.81 10.06
N ARG A 336 1.73 8.58 11.38
CA ARG A 336 2.82 7.79 11.96
C ARG A 336 2.36 6.83 13.03
N GLY A 337 3.19 5.83 13.29
CA GLY A 337 3.09 4.93 14.42
C GLY A 337 2.24 3.67 14.20
N GLY A 338 1.42 3.62 13.18
CA GLY A 338 0.60 2.44 12.86
C GLY A 338 1.43 1.15 12.78
N TRP A 339 0.92 0.07 13.38
CA TRP A 339 1.56 -1.23 13.54
C TRP A 339 2.77 -1.30 14.48
N GLU A 340 3.36 -0.20 14.92
CA GLU A 340 4.57 -0.23 15.76
C GLU A 340 4.34 0.39 17.14
N PHE A 341 4.42 1.71 17.23
CA PHE A 341 4.39 2.44 18.51
C PHE A 341 3.88 3.87 18.29
N ALA A 342 3.42 4.52 19.35
CA ALA A 342 2.88 5.87 19.27
C ALA A 342 3.96 6.88 18.82
N MET A 343 3.60 7.72 17.86
CA MET A 343 4.44 8.78 17.29
C MET A 343 3.56 9.97 16.91
N ARG A 344 4.12 11.18 16.98
CA ARG A 344 3.44 12.37 16.48
C ARG A 344 3.19 12.32 14.97
N ASN A 345 2.03 12.80 14.54
CA ASN A 345 1.78 13.15 13.15
C ASN A 345 2.45 14.48 12.78
N SER A 346 2.38 14.90 11.51
CA SER A 346 2.81 16.23 11.10
C SER A 346 1.84 16.83 10.08
N LEU A 347 1.46 18.10 10.30
CA LEU A 347 0.86 18.96 9.28
C LEU A 347 1.94 19.89 8.75
N LEU A 348 2.25 19.76 7.45
CA LEU A 348 3.31 20.48 6.77
C LEU A 348 2.68 21.46 5.78
N ARG A 349 2.74 22.75 6.10
CA ARG A 349 2.22 23.82 5.24
C ARG A 349 3.16 24.04 4.05
N ASN A 350 2.62 24.06 2.87
CA ASN A 350 3.30 24.45 1.65
C ASN A 350 3.52 25.97 1.63
N ASN A 351 4.74 26.43 1.36
CA ASN A 351 5.08 27.85 1.33
C ASN A 351 5.01 28.45 -0.10
N GLY A 352 4.69 27.65 -1.13
CA GLY A 352 4.58 28.06 -2.53
C GLY A 352 5.92 28.26 -3.25
N ASP A 353 7.03 27.84 -2.65
CA ASP A 353 8.39 27.94 -3.23
C ASP A 353 9.15 26.61 -3.22
N ASN A 354 8.40 25.50 -3.24
CA ASN A 354 8.90 24.13 -3.08
C ASN A 354 9.51 23.85 -1.69
N THR A 355 9.12 24.63 -0.66
CA THR A 355 9.49 24.37 0.75
C THR A 355 8.25 24.19 1.61
N PHE A 356 8.42 23.46 2.73
CA PHE A 356 7.32 23.19 3.67
C PHE A 356 7.71 23.62 5.09
N THR A 357 6.71 24.06 5.86
CA THR A 357 6.84 24.42 7.28
C THR A 357 6.01 23.49 8.15
N ASP A 358 6.61 22.85 9.16
CA ASP A 358 5.88 22.06 10.15
C ASP A 358 5.04 22.97 11.05
N VAL A 359 3.74 22.92 10.93
CA VAL A 359 2.78 23.74 11.66
C VAL A 359 1.94 22.92 12.64
N THR A 360 2.30 21.67 12.90
CA THR A 360 1.53 20.72 13.70
C THR A 360 1.21 21.24 15.11
N GLU A 361 2.20 21.82 15.79
CA GLU A 361 2.00 22.39 17.13
C GLU A 361 1.12 23.65 17.07
N ALA A 362 1.42 24.55 16.13
CA ALA A 362 0.68 25.79 15.97
C ALA A 362 -0.79 25.55 15.59
N SER A 363 -1.08 24.50 14.83
CA SER A 363 -2.43 24.12 14.44
C SER A 363 -3.24 23.42 15.54
N GLY A 364 -2.59 22.98 16.64
CA GLY A 364 -3.22 22.24 17.72
C GLY A 364 -3.39 20.72 17.44
N LEU A 365 -2.72 20.20 16.41
CA LEU A 365 -2.78 18.77 16.04
C LEU A 365 -1.63 17.93 16.62
N LEU A 366 -0.74 18.55 17.44
CA LEU A 366 0.39 17.84 18.01
C LEU A 366 -0.06 16.86 19.11
N SER A 367 0.13 15.57 18.88
CA SER A 367 -0.05 14.49 19.87
C SER A 367 0.98 13.38 19.64
N GLY A 368 1.51 12.81 20.69
CA GLY A 368 2.40 11.66 20.67
C GLY A 368 1.74 10.39 21.25
N GLU A 369 0.45 10.41 21.52
CA GLU A 369 -0.23 9.34 22.27
C GLU A 369 -0.81 8.24 21.39
N HIS A 370 -0.84 8.44 20.05
CA HIS A 370 -1.59 7.59 19.15
C HIS A 370 -0.70 6.86 18.15
N ARG A 371 -1.16 5.70 17.74
CA ARG A 371 -0.71 4.99 16.55
C ARG A 371 -1.67 5.33 15.42
N THR A 372 -1.26 6.23 14.55
CA THR A 372 -2.10 6.72 13.45
C THR A 372 -1.83 5.94 12.19
N HIS A 373 -2.90 5.55 11.49
CA HIS A 373 -2.80 4.77 10.26
C HIS A 373 -3.35 5.48 9.04
N SER A 374 -4.46 6.20 9.18
CA SER A 374 -5.11 6.94 8.12
C SER A 374 -5.63 8.28 8.63
N ALA A 375 -5.76 9.24 7.74
CA ALA A 375 -6.45 10.50 7.97
C ALA A 375 -7.14 10.94 6.69
N VAL A 376 -8.33 11.50 6.81
CA VAL A 376 -9.15 11.92 5.66
C VAL A 376 -9.76 13.29 5.91
N TRP A 377 -9.79 14.10 4.87
CA TRP A 377 -10.19 15.49 4.91
C TRP A 377 -11.54 15.69 4.23
N ALA A 378 -12.44 16.43 4.86
CA ALA A 378 -13.69 16.90 4.27
C ALA A 378 -14.19 18.12 5.05
N ASP A 379 -15.03 18.90 4.45
CA ASP A 379 -15.80 19.97 5.09
C ASP A 379 -17.12 19.34 5.59
N PHE A 380 -17.08 18.71 6.81
CA PHE A 380 -18.22 17.93 7.30
C PHE A 380 -19.39 18.78 7.79
N ASP A 381 -19.13 20.06 8.11
CA ASP A 381 -20.17 21.00 8.58
C ASP A 381 -20.53 22.10 7.56
N ASN A 382 -20.02 21.98 6.33
CA ASN A 382 -20.27 22.86 5.18
C ASN A 382 -19.96 24.34 5.47
N ASP A 383 -18.91 24.61 6.26
CA ASP A 383 -18.49 26.00 6.60
C ASP A 383 -17.43 26.58 5.64
N GLY A 384 -16.94 25.78 4.69
CA GLY A 384 -15.96 26.16 3.69
C GLY A 384 -14.52 25.88 4.08
N TRP A 385 -14.26 25.20 5.19
CA TRP A 385 -12.95 24.82 5.67
C TRP A 385 -12.82 23.29 5.77
N LEU A 386 -11.67 22.77 5.40
CA LEU A 386 -11.43 21.33 5.49
C LEU A 386 -11.15 20.90 6.93
N ASP A 387 -11.93 19.98 7.41
CA ASP A 387 -11.79 19.29 8.69
C ASP A 387 -11.04 17.96 8.51
N VAL A 388 -10.53 17.37 9.59
CA VAL A 388 -9.80 16.12 9.51
C VAL A 388 -10.31 15.07 10.49
N PHE A 389 -10.62 13.89 9.97
CA PHE A 389 -10.78 12.68 10.78
C PHE A 389 -9.46 11.90 10.78
N ILE A 390 -8.92 11.65 11.99
CA ILE A 390 -7.65 10.95 12.20
C ILE A 390 -7.95 9.58 12.80
N ALA A 391 -7.62 8.54 12.06
CA ALA A 391 -7.89 7.15 12.39
C ALA A 391 -6.73 6.53 13.18
N HIS A 392 -7.01 6.06 14.40
CA HIS A 392 -6.03 5.50 15.31
C HIS A 392 -6.24 4.00 15.52
N GLU A 393 -5.13 3.31 15.79
CA GLU A 393 -5.15 1.93 16.29
C GLU A 393 -5.37 1.94 17.81
N GLU A 394 -6.38 1.18 18.28
CA GLU A 394 -6.68 0.91 19.70
C GLU A 394 -7.16 2.09 20.56
N THR A 395 -6.71 3.29 20.27
CA THR A 395 -7.22 4.51 20.90
C THR A 395 -8.41 5.05 20.12
N PRO A 396 -9.30 5.88 20.73
CA PRO A 396 -10.36 6.52 19.98
C PRO A 396 -9.85 7.33 18.81
N SER A 397 -10.40 7.12 17.62
CA SER A 397 -10.17 8.00 16.50
C SER A 397 -10.73 9.39 16.76
N GLN A 398 -10.17 10.43 16.13
CA GLN A 398 -10.46 11.82 16.44
C GLN A 398 -10.99 12.58 15.22
N LEU A 399 -11.98 13.46 15.43
CA LEU A 399 -12.45 14.43 14.47
C LEU A 399 -12.10 15.84 14.94
N PHE A 400 -11.33 16.53 14.13
CA PHE A 400 -10.93 17.91 14.37
C PHE A 400 -11.61 18.84 13.38
N ARG A 401 -12.32 19.83 13.92
CA ARG A 401 -12.94 20.90 13.15
C ARG A 401 -11.94 22.03 12.92
N ASN A 402 -11.82 22.50 11.69
CA ASN A 402 -11.04 23.67 11.33
C ASN A 402 -11.75 24.96 11.77
N ARG A 403 -11.05 25.89 12.39
CA ARG A 403 -11.61 27.18 12.82
C ARG A 403 -11.47 28.31 11.80
N GLY A 404 -10.85 28.03 10.67
CA GLY A 404 -10.59 29.03 9.62
C GLY A 404 -9.48 30.04 9.97
N ASP A 405 -8.77 29.83 11.07
CA ASP A 405 -7.65 30.68 11.52
C ASP A 405 -6.31 29.93 11.53
N GLY A 406 -6.29 28.73 10.93
CA GLY A 406 -5.14 27.84 10.91
C GLY A 406 -5.06 26.91 12.12
N THR A 407 -6.05 26.91 13.02
CA THR A 407 -6.12 26.03 14.19
C THR A 407 -7.32 25.11 14.15
N PHE A 408 -7.24 24.01 14.89
CA PHE A 408 -8.27 22.97 14.92
C PHE A 408 -8.86 22.80 16.32
N GLU A 409 -10.12 22.35 16.39
CA GLU A 409 -10.83 21.99 17.60
C GLU A 409 -11.20 20.52 17.59
N ASP A 410 -10.85 19.78 18.65
CA ASP A 410 -11.31 18.40 18.83
C ASP A 410 -12.83 18.37 19.14
N VAL A 411 -13.60 17.95 18.15
CA VAL A 411 -15.06 17.80 18.24
C VAL A 411 -15.51 16.36 18.35
N THR A 412 -14.59 15.41 18.48
CA THR A 412 -14.80 13.95 18.50
C THR A 412 -15.97 13.52 19.36
N ARG A 413 -15.97 13.99 20.62
CA ARG A 413 -17.03 13.64 21.59
C ARG A 413 -18.39 14.22 21.20
N LYS A 414 -18.41 15.46 20.73
CA LYS A 414 -19.64 16.15 20.28
C LYS A 414 -20.21 15.48 19.05
N ALA A 415 -19.36 15.16 18.10
CA ALA A 415 -19.71 14.50 16.85
C ALA A 415 -20.15 13.03 17.05
N GLY A 416 -19.70 12.35 18.11
CA GLY A 416 -20.08 10.98 18.41
C GLY A 416 -19.33 9.93 17.60
N VAL A 417 -18.15 10.26 17.05
CA VAL A 417 -17.37 9.37 16.13
C VAL A 417 -16.15 8.73 16.80
N GLY A 418 -15.86 9.01 18.07
CA GLY A 418 -14.69 8.57 18.79
C GLY A 418 -14.80 7.15 19.37
N ARG A 419 -14.96 6.14 18.51
CA ARG A 419 -14.90 4.74 18.93
C ARG A 419 -13.47 4.22 18.92
N SER A 420 -13.11 3.43 19.95
CA SER A 420 -11.85 2.68 19.95
C SER A 420 -12.00 1.42 19.11
N ALA A 421 -11.17 1.28 18.08
CA ALA A 421 -11.07 0.10 17.23
C ALA A 421 -9.65 0.00 16.70
N PHE A 422 -9.30 -1.11 16.08
CA PHE A 422 -8.03 -1.21 15.36
C PHE A 422 -8.25 -0.67 13.94
N THR A 423 -8.37 0.65 13.85
CA THR A 423 -8.75 1.34 12.60
C THR A 423 -7.61 1.36 11.61
N LYS A 424 -7.92 1.08 10.34
CA LYS A 424 -6.94 0.97 9.25
C LYS A 424 -7.20 1.90 8.07
N GLY A 425 -8.41 2.27 7.83
CA GLY A 425 -8.77 3.19 6.76
C GLY A 425 -10.01 3.99 7.12
N ALA A 426 -10.18 5.11 6.45
CA ALA A 426 -11.38 5.92 6.51
C ALA A 426 -11.62 6.59 5.16
N THR A 427 -12.85 6.99 4.88
CA THR A 427 -13.22 7.74 3.70
C THR A 427 -14.47 8.58 3.96
N TRP A 428 -14.53 9.76 3.34
CA TRP A 428 -15.71 10.60 3.31
C TRP A 428 -16.46 10.42 1.98
N GLY A 429 -17.77 10.61 2.01
CA GLY A 429 -18.63 10.65 0.82
C GLY A 429 -20.09 10.87 1.20
N ASP A 430 -20.83 11.60 0.41
CA ASP A 430 -22.28 11.83 0.57
C ASP A 430 -23.05 10.69 -0.09
N TYR A 431 -23.18 9.54 0.66
CA TYR A 431 -23.72 8.30 0.09
C TYR A 431 -25.24 8.35 -0.18
N ASP A 432 -25.99 9.21 0.52
CA ASP A 432 -27.43 9.32 0.36
C ASP A 432 -27.88 10.61 -0.37
N ASN A 433 -26.92 11.37 -0.88
CA ASN A 433 -27.12 12.60 -1.65
C ASN A 433 -27.91 13.69 -0.89
N ASP A 434 -27.78 13.75 0.44
CA ASP A 434 -28.42 14.78 1.27
C ASP A 434 -27.62 16.07 1.36
N GLY A 435 -26.38 16.06 0.86
CA GLY A 435 -25.46 17.20 0.78
C GLY A 435 -24.58 17.37 2.02
N TRP A 436 -24.48 16.35 2.87
CA TRP A 436 -23.57 16.29 4.00
C TRP A 436 -22.62 15.11 3.84
N ALA A 437 -21.34 15.32 4.06
CA ALA A 437 -20.36 14.24 3.94
C ALA A 437 -20.53 13.24 5.09
N ASP A 438 -20.71 11.96 4.75
CA ASP A 438 -20.74 10.82 5.66
C ASP A 438 -19.35 10.19 5.80
N LEU A 439 -19.10 9.48 6.91
CA LEU A 439 -17.80 8.90 7.21
C LEU A 439 -17.88 7.38 7.30
N TYR A 440 -17.12 6.68 6.46
CA TYR A 440 -16.90 5.25 6.62
C TYR A 440 -15.51 4.97 7.22
N VAL A 441 -15.46 4.01 8.15
CA VAL A 441 -14.24 3.64 8.90
C VAL A 441 -14.05 2.13 8.87
N SER A 442 -12.94 1.68 8.29
CA SER A 442 -12.58 0.27 8.20
C SER A 442 -11.68 -0.17 9.36
N ASN A 443 -11.98 -1.36 9.91
CA ASN A 443 -11.35 -1.88 11.11
C ASN A 443 -10.75 -3.27 10.88
N TYR A 444 -9.60 -3.53 11.47
CA TYR A 444 -8.94 -4.83 11.44
C TYR A 444 -9.29 -5.62 12.71
N GLY A 445 -9.91 -6.78 12.52
CA GLY A 445 -10.35 -7.64 13.62
C GLY A 445 -11.67 -7.24 14.28
N GLY A 446 -12.48 -6.41 13.61
CA GLY A 446 -13.76 -5.93 14.14
C GLY A 446 -14.73 -5.45 13.04
N GLU A 447 -15.97 -5.11 13.43
CA GLU A 447 -16.95 -4.52 12.52
C GLU A 447 -16.50 -3.13 12.06
N ASN A 448 -16.75 -2.81 10.79
CA ASN A 448 -16.56 -1.46 10.22
C ASN A 448 -17.71 -0.56 10.64
N PHE A 449 -17.49 0.76 10.58
CA PHE A 449 -18.49 1.77 10.96
C PHE A 449 -18.85 2.62 9.75
N LEU A 450 -20.15 2.93 9.61
CA LEU A 450 -20.65 3.99 8.73
C LEU A 450 -21.37 5.01 9.59
N TYR A 451 -20.85 6.22 9.62
CA TYR A 451 -21.40 7.35 10.35
C TYR A 451 -22.16 8.26 9.40
N HIS A 452 -23.50 8.27 9.49
CA HIS A 452 -24.33 9.21 8.75
C HIS A 452 -24.34 10.58 9.41
N ASN A 453 -24.03 11.62 8.65
CA ASN A 453 -23.99 13.00 9.09
C ASN A 453 -25.39 13.58 9.20
N LYS A 454 -25.78 14.13 10.35
CA LYS A 454 -27.12 14.69 10.56
C LYS A 454 -27.23 16.17 10.20
N GLY A 455 -26.17 16.81 9.72
CA GLY A 455 -26.12 18.24 9.40
C GLY A 455 -26.15 19.17 10.61
N ASP A 456 -26.03 18.66 11.84
CA ASP A 456 -26.01 19.44 13.09
C ASP A 456 -24.68 19.34 13.82
N GLY A 457 -23.63 18.84 13.13
CA GLY A 457 -22.31 18.58 13.69
C GLY A 457 -22.22 17.28 14.51
N SER A 458 -23.23 16.39 14.41
CA SER A 458 -23.24 15.06 15.03
C SER A 458 -23.56 13.96 14.00
N PHE A 459 -23.12 12.73 14.31
CA PHE A 459 -23.28 11.58 13.43
C PHE A 459 -24.08 10.47 14.08
N ALA A 460 -24.72 9.64 13.26
CA ALA A 460 -25.35 8.38 13.66
C ALA A 460 -24.59 7.20 13.07
N GLU A 461 -24.16 6.23 13.87
CA GLU A 461 -23.56 5.01 13.33
C GLU A 461 -24.67 4.09 12.80
N VAL A 462 -24.66 3.85 11.47
CA VAL A 462 -25.69 3.12 10.73
C VAL A 462 -25.16 1.87 10.00
N GLY A 463 -23.87 1.58 10.08
CA GLY A 463 -23.20 0.52 9.30
C GLY A 463 -23.84 -0.86 9.50
N LYS A 464 -24.23 -1.19 10.73
CA LYS A 464 -24.90 -2.45 11.03
C LYS A 464 -26.33 -2.50 10.42
N GLN A 465 -27.06 -1.39 10.49
CA GLN A 465 -28.40 -1.28 9.91
C GLN A 465 -28.36 -1.44 8.40
N LEU A 466 -27.32 -0.88 7.75
CA LEU A 466 -27.16 -0.87 6.30
C LEU A 466 -26.37 -2.09 5.76
N GLY A 467 -25.88 -2.96 6.66
CA GLY A 467 -25.23 -4.21 6.30
C GLY A 467 -23.81 -4.07 5.75
N VAL A 468 -23.13 -2.95 6.03
CA VAL A 468 -21.79 -2.62 5.48
C VAL A 468 -20.64 -2.79 6.49
N THR A 469 -20.80 -3.67 7.49
CA THR A 469 -19.81 -3.89 8.55
C THR A 469 -18.66 -4.85 8.20
N LYS A 470 -18.64 -5.40 6.98
CA LYS A 470 -17.69 -6.41 6.51
C LYS A 470 -16.73 -5.85 5.44
N PRO A 471 -15.55 -6.52 5.22
CA PRO A 471 -15.04 -7.68 5.96
C PRO A 471 -14.59 -7.30 7.38
N LEU A 472 -14.37 -8.28 8.28
CA LEU A 472 -13.86 -8.00 9.64
C LEU A 472 -12.35 -7.70 9.66
N MET A 473 -11.63 -8.19 8.65
CA MET A 473 -10.21 -7.93 8.44
C MET A 473 -10.07 -6.88 7.35
N SER A 474 -10.52 -5.64 7.62
CA SER A 474 -10.55 -4.57 6.63
C SER A 474 -9.28 -3.72 6.66
N PHE A 475 -8.98 -3.08 5.51
CA PHE A 475 -7.85 -2.18 5.38
C PHE A 475 -8.24 -0.97 4.50
N PRO A 476 -7.67 -0.70 3.29
CA PRO A 476 -8.10 0.44 2.48
C PRO A 476 -9.59 0.40 2.14
N THR A 477 -10.19 1.58 2.08
CA THR A 477 -11.61 1.75 1.72
C THR A 477 -11.81 3.09 1.03
N TRP A 478 -12.82 3.18 0.16
CA TRP A 478 -13.22 4.43 -0.48
C TRP A 478 -14.66 4.38 -0.96
N PHE A 479 -15.26 5.58 -1.10
CA PHE A 479 -16.48 5.77 -1.87
C PHE A 479 -16.13 6.14 -3.32
N PHE A 480 -16.91 5.64 -4.28
CA PHE A 480 -16.82 5.99 -5.70
C PHE A 480 -18.12 5.59 -6.40
N ASP A 481 -18.42 6.19 -7.53
CA ASP A 481 -19.53 5.77 -8.40
C ASP A 481 -18.94 4.86 -9.50
N TYR A 482 -18.90 3.52 -9.25
CA TYR A 482 -18.26 2.60 -10.17
C TYR A 482 -19.09 2.28 -11.41
N ASP A 483 -20.43 2.46 -11.35
CA ASP A 483 -21.34 2.15 -12.46
C ASP A 483 -21.95 3.39 -13.14
N ASN A 484 -21.50 4.59 -12.74
CA ASN A 484 -21.91 5.88 -13.27
C ASN A 484 -23.43 6.10 -13.17
N ASP A 485 -24.04 5.74 -12.05
CA ASP A 485 -25.49 5.92 -11.80
C ASP A 485 -25.81 7.18 -10.96
N GLY A 486 -24.80 7.93 -10.52
CA GLY A 486 -24.92 9.18 -9.74
C GLY A 486 -25.03 8.97 -8.23
N TRP A 487 -24.77 7.76 -7.74
CA TRP A 487 -24.74 7.43 -6.33
C TRP A 487 -23.39 6.82 -5.94
N LEU A 488 -22.90 7.19 -4.79
CA LEU A 488 -21.61 6.64 -4.32
C LEU A 488 -21.79 5.21 -3.82
N ASP A 489 -20.98 4.32 -4.37
CA ASP A 489 -20.79 2.95 -3.92
C ASP A 489 -19.63 2.87 -2.94
N LEU A 490 -19.52 1.76 -2.21
CA LEU A 490 -18.50 1.59 -1.19
C LEU A 490 -17.63 0.37 -1.50
N PHE A 491 -16.33 0.59 -1.65
CA PHE A 491 -15.35 -0.49 -1.70
C PHE A 491 -14.61 -0.63 -0.37
N VAL A 492 -14.45 -1.88 0.09
CA VAL A 492 -13.72 -2.21 1.32
C VAL A 492 -12.77 -3.36 1.03
N ALA A 493 -11.48 -3.08 1.05
CA ALA A 493 -10.46 -4.11 0.87
C ALA A 493 -10.38 -5.04 2.09
N SER A 494 -10.08 -6.32 1.84
CA SER A 494 -9.72 -7.26 2.90
C SER A 494 -8.21 -7.31 3.09
N PHE A 495 -7.78 -7.55 4.33
CA PHE A 495 -6.39 -7.83 4.65
C PHE A 495 -6.28 -9.13 5.43
N VAL A 496 -6.24 -10.23 4.71
CA VAL A 496 -5.95 -11.56 5.26
C VAL A 496 -4.55 -11.94 4.80
N PRO A 497 -3.52 -11.83 5.66
CA PRO A 497 -2.11 -12.03 5.28
C PRO A 497 -1.78 -13.52 5.11
N SER A 498 -2.50 -14.21 4.23
CA SER A 498 -2.36 -15.65 3.96
C SER A 498 -1.88 -15.90 2.54
N LEU A 499 -0.62 -16.27 2.40
CA LEU A 499 -0.06 -16.69 1.10
C LEU A 499 -0.72 -17.99 0.60
N THR A 500 -1.21 -18.85 1.51
CA THR A 500 -2.01 -20.02 1.17
C THR A 500 -3.28 -19.63 0.40
N GLU A 501 -3.99 -18.59 0.83
CA GLU A 501 -5.20 -18.12 0.14
C GLU A 501 -4.88 -17.51 -1.24
N VAL A 502 -3.78 -16.79 -1.35
CA VAL A 502 -3.28 -16.29 -2.65
C VAL A 502 -2.97 -17.46 -3.58
N ALA A 503 -2.23 -18.47 -3.10
CA ALA A 503 -1.92 -19.67 -3.87
C ALA A 503 -3.19 -20.42 -4.32
N ARG A 504 -4.21 -20.53 -3.43
CA ARG A 504 -5.53 -21.11 -3.78
C ARG A 504 -6.18 -20.36 -4.94
N GLY A 505 -6.15 -19.02 -4.91
CA GLY A 505 -6.69 -18.19 -5.99
C GLY A 505 -6.04 -18.48 -7.34
N PHE A 506 -4.71 -18.55 -7.40
CA PHE A 506 -3.97 -18.90 -8.62
C PHE A 506 -4.17 -20.34 -9.08
N MET A 507 -4.58 -21.25 -8.20
CA MET A 507 -4.95 -22.64 -8.53
C MET A 507 -6.43 -22.78 -8.93
N GLY A 508 -7.21 -21.70 -8.96
CA GLY A 508 -8.65 -21.72 -9.25
C GLY A 508 -9.51 -22.38 -8.15
N LEU A 509 -8.99 -22.46 -6.93
CA LEU A 509 -9.73 -22.98 -5.78
C LEU A 509 -10.55 -21.87 -5.12
N PRO A 510 -11.73 -22.19 -4.56
CA PRO A 510 -12.55 -21.17 -3.90
C PRO A 510 -11.84 -20.63 -2.65
N PRO A 511 -12.05 -19.33 -2.32
CA PRO A 511 -11.50 -18.73 -1.12
C PRO A 511 -12.06 -19.39 0.15
N GLN A 512 -11.22 -19.49 1.19
CA GLN A 512 -11.62 -19.97 2.52
C GLN A 512 -11.60 -18.85 3.58
N ALA A 513 -11.07 -17.68 3.21
CA ALA A 513 -11.04 -16.49 4.06
C ALA A 513 -12.01 -15.41 3.56
N GLU A 514 -12.17 -14.35 4.35
CA GLU A 514 -12.97 -13.19 3.96
C GLU A 514 -12.36 -12.50 2.72
N THR A 515 -13.22 -12.18 1.76
CA THR A 515 -12.86 -11.44 0.55
C THR A 515 -13.12 -9.94 0.74
N MET A 516 -12.52 -9.11 -0.11
CA MET A 516 -12.93 -7.70 -0.25
C MET A 516 -14.44 -7.58 -0.45
N LYS A 517 -14.97 -6.38 -0.28
CA LYS A 517 -16.40 -6.07 -0.49
C LYS A 517 -16.58 -4.92 -1.45
N LEU A 518 -17.53 -5.08 -2.36
CA LEU A 518 -18.12 -4.01 -3.14
C LEU A 518 -19.59 -3.93 -2.78
N TYR A 519 -19.99 -2.82 -2.17
CA TYR A 519 -21.33 -2.52 -1.77
C TYR A 519 -21.91 -1.47 -2.72
N ARG A 520 -22.85 -1.92 -3.57
CA ARG A 520 -23.54 -1.04 -4.50
C ARG A 520 -24.63 -0.28 -3.78
N ASN A 521 -24.70 1.03 -4.00
CA ASN A 521 -25.80 1.86 -3.50
C ASN A 521 -27.13 1.45 -4.15
N ASN A 522 -28.16 1.24 -3.34
CA ASN A 522 -29.48 0.83 -3.85
C ASN A 522 -30.42 2.01 -4.15
N GLN A 523 -29.93 3.25 -4.04
CA GLN A 523 -30.66 4.50 -4.27
C GLN A 523 -31.92 4.67 -3.38
N LYS A 524 -31.95 3.94 -2.24
CA LYS A 524 -33.04 3.93 -1.28
C LYS A 524 -32.54 4.04 0.15
N GLY A 525 -31.36 4.64 0.32
CA GLY A 525 -30.72 4.83 1.61
C GLY A 525 -30.02 3.57 2.16
N GLY A 526 -29.54 2.67 1.32
CA GLY A 526 -28.81 1.46 1.73
C GLY A 526 -27.95 0.87 0.62
N PHE A 527 -27.35 -0.29 0.90
CA PHE A 527 -26.40 -0.94 0.02
C PHE A 527 -26.74 -2.41 -0.26
N GLU A 528 -26.23 -2.93 -1.38
CA GLU A 528 -26.27 -4.34 -1.76
C GLU A 528 -24.85 -4.88 -1.92
N ASP A 529 -24.52 -6.03 -1.31
CA ASP A 529 -23.21 -6.70 -1.53
C ASP A 529 -23.22 -7.36 -2.92
N VAL A 530 -22.55 -6.72 -3.87
CA VAL A 530 -22.42 -7.19 -5.26
C VAL A 530 -21.06 -7.83 -5.54
N THR A 531 -20.22 -8.08 -4.52
CA THR A 531 -18.82 -8.57 -4.63
C THR A 531 -18.69 -9.77 -5.58
N ALA A 532 -19.54 -10.79 -5.39
CA ALA A 532 -19.48 -12.01 -6.21
C ALA A 532 -19.92 -11.77 -7.65
N ALA A 533 -21.01 -10.99 -7.85
CA ALA A 533 -21.52 -10.63 -9.17
C ALA A 533 -20.51 -9.74 -9.94
N ALA A 534 -19.82 -8.87 -9.23
CA ALA A 534 -18.75 -8.02 -9.78
C ALA A 534 -17.43 -8.74 -10.06
N GLY A 535 -17.32 -10.06 -9.79
CA GLY A 535 -16.10 -10.83 -10.04
C GLY A 535 -14.98 -10.63 -9.01
N LEU A 536 -15.28 -10.02 -7.86
CA LEU A 536 -14.32 -9.62 -6.83
C LEU A 536 -14.24 -10.58 -5.64
N ALA A 537 -14.86 -11.77 -5.70
CA ALA A 537 -14.84 -12.77 -4.63
C ALA A 537 -13.47 -13.47 -4.55
N LYS A 538 -12.40 -12.68 -4.31
CA LYS A 538 -11.01 -13.12 -4.16
C LYS A 538 -10.46 -12.66 -2.82
N VAL A 539 -9.54 -13.43 -2.24
CA VAL A 539 -8.73 -13.00 -1.10
C VAL A 539 -7.50 -12.28 -1.67
N VAL A 540 -7.41 -11.00 -1.37
CA VAL A 540 -6.27 -10.14 -1.72
C VAL A 540 -5.77 -9.47 -0.45
N PRO A 541 -4.57 -9.80 0.04
CA PRO A 541 -4.01 -9.16 1.24
C PRO A 541 -3.59 -7.72 0.92
N THR A 542 -4.57 -6.83 0.86
CA THR A 542 -4.40 -5.45 0.39
C THR A 542 -3.80 -4.57 1.48
N MET A 543 -2.68 -3.90 1.20
CA MET A 543 -2.01 -2.96 2.10
C MET A 543 -2.17 -1.50 1.63
N GLY A 544 -2.17 -1.27 0.32
CA GLY A 544 -2.40 0.03 -0.29
C GLY A 544 -3.35 -0.09 -1.46
N ALA A 545 -4.09 0.97 -1.78
CA ALA A 545 -5.04 0.91 -2.86
C ALA A 545 -5.51 2.30 -3.30
N ASN A 546 -5.78 2.45 -4.58
CA ASN A 546 -6.42 3.61 -5.15
C ASN A 546 -7.14 3.25 -6.46
N PHE A 547 -7.89 4.19 -7.00
CA PHE A 547 -8.68 4.04 -8.22
C PHE A 547 -8.36 5.16 -9.22
N GLY A 548 -8.63 4.90 -10.51
CA GLY A 548 -8.44 5.79 -11.64
C GLY A 548 -9.07 5.19 -12.89
N ASP A 549 -8.95 5.83 -14.05
CA ASP A 549 -9.51 5.36 -15.33
C ASP A 549 -8.37 4.96 -16.27
N LEU A 550 -7.94 3.73 -16.19
CA LEU A 550 -6.73 3.20 -16.84
C LEU A 550 -6.78 3.21 -18.37
N ASP A 551 -7.95 3.18 -18.97
CA ASP A 551 -8.10 3.12 -20.43
C ASP A 551 -9.03 4.19 -21.01
N ASN A 552 -9.34 5.22 -20.22
CA ASN A 552 -10.17 6.37 -20.61
C ASN A 552 -11.58 5.99 -21.09
N ASP A 553 -12.15 4.87 -20.61
CA ASP A 553 -13.50 4.45 -20.98
C ASP A 553 -14.60 5.16 -20.14
N GLY A 554 -14.19 5.87 -19.09
CA GLY A 554 -15.03 6.64 -18.20
C GLY A 554 -15.57 5.86 -17.01
N PHE A 555 -15.17 4.60 -16.83
CA PHE A 555 -15.47 3.80 -15.66
C PHE A 555 -14.22 3.62 -14.80
N LEU A 556 -14.36 3.80 -13.49
CA LEU A 556 -13.24 3.75 -12.57
C LEU A 556 -12.74 2.32 -12.37
N ASP A 557 -11.46 2.14 -12.63
CA ASP A 557 -10.65 0.96 -12.36
C ASP A 557 -9.97 1.10 -10.99
N PHE A 558 -9.30 0.06 -10.49
CA PHE A 558 -8.54 0.19 -9.25
C PHE A 558 -7.31 -0.73 -9.20
N TYR A 559 -6.32 -0.30 -8.41
CA TYR A 559 -5.13 -1.07 -8.11
C TYR A 559 -4.99 -1.36 -6.63
N LEU A 560 -4.65 -2.62 -6.31
CA LEU A 560 -4.44 -3.11 -4.95
C LEU A 560 -2.97 -3.46 -4.75
N GLY A 561 -2.28 -2.69 -3.93
CA GLY A 561 -0.96 -3.02 -3.42
C GLY A 561 -1.09 -4.12 -2.36
N THR A 562 -0.35 -5.20 -2.52
CA THR A 562 -0.48 -6.41 -1.69
C THR A 562 0.74 -6.66 -0.83
N GLY A 563 0.60 -7.46 0.20
CA GLY A 563 1.72 -7.93 1.00
C GLY A 563 1.38 -8.29 2.43
N ALA A 564 2.43 -8.55 3.20
CA ALA A 564 2.42 -8.68 4.65
C ALA A 564 3.84 -8.43 5.15
N PRO A 565 4.05 -8.10 6.44
CA PRO A 565 5.39 -7.83 6.99
C PRO A 565 6.25 -9.08 7.13
N SER A 566 6.41 -9.86 6.08
CA SER A 566 7.24 -11.07 6.03
C SER A 566 7.95 -11.17 4.70
N TYR A 567 9.16 -11.69 4.70
CA TYR A 567 9.90 -11.98 3.46
C TYR A 567 9.24 -13.07 2.60
N ALA A 568 8.45 -13.95 3.21
CA ALA A 568 7.68 -14.96 2.49
C ALA A 568 6.48 -14.37 1.71
N ALA A 569 6.03 -13.17 2.07
CA ALA A 569 4.85 -12.53 1.47
C ALA A 569 5.13 -11.99 0.06
N LEU A 570 5.49 -12.88 -0.84
CA LEU A 570 5.71 -12.62 -2.27
C LEU A 570 4.46 -12.96 -3.04
N MET A 571 3.76 -11.95 -3.51
CA MET A 571 2.52 -12.10 -4.27
C MET A 571 2.33 -10.91 -5.20
N PRO A 572 1.67 -11.07 -6.35
CA PRO A 572 1.44 -9.93 -7.24
C PRO A 572 0.55 -8.86 -6.58
N ASN A 573 0.84 -7.60 -6.82
CA ASN A 573 -0.14 -6.54 -6.71
C ASN A 573 -1.18 -6.73 -7.82
N PHE A 574 -2.42 -6.26 -7.61
CA PHE A 574 -3.52 -6.55 -8.54
C PHE A 574 -4.05 -5.29 -9.21
N MET A 575 -4.27 -5.35 -10.52
CA MET A 575 -4.99 -4.36 -11.31
C MET A 575 -6.34 -4.93 -11.74
N PHE A 576 -7.40 -4.21 -11.43
CA PHE A 576 -8.77 -4.56 -11.80
C PHE A 576 -9.34 -3.52 -12.76
N ARG A 577 -9.77 -3.96 -13.94
CA ARG A 577 -10.43 -3.13 -14.92
C ARG A 577 -11.95 -3.26 -14.80
N ASN A 578 -12.64 -2.13 -14.77
CA ASN A 578 -14.09 -2.05 -14.78
C ASN A 578 -14.68 -2.39 -16.16
N ARG A 579 -15.72 -3.18 -16.19
CA ARG A 579 -16.47 -3.53 -17.41
C ARG A 579 -17.80 -2.80 -17.46
N GLU A 580 -17.77 -1.54 -17.83
CA GLU A 580 -18.96 -0.72 -18.02
C GLU A 580 -19.91 -0.74 -16.79
N GLY A 581 -19.37 -0.65 -15.58
CA GLY A 581 -20.15 -0.65 -14.34
C GLY A 581 -20.82 -1.98 -13.96
N LYS A 582 -20.45 -3.09 -14.59
CA LYS A 582 -21.11 -4.40 -14.36
C LYS A 582 -20.29 -5.37 -13.55
N SER A 583 -18.98 -5.38 -13.78
CA SER A 583 -18.03 -6.30 -13.14
C SER A 583 -16.61 -5.80 -13.34
N PHE A 584 -15.66 -6.46 -12.68
CA PHE A 584 -14.24 -6.16 -12.82
C PHE A 584 -13.47 -7.37 -13.38
N ASP A 585 -12.56 -7.11 -14.30
CA ASP A 585 -11.61 -8.09 -14.79
C ASP A 585 -10.26 -7.93 -14.10
N ASP A 586 -9.67 -9.02 -13.66
CA ASP A 586 -8.28 -9.04 -13.22
C ASP A 586 -7.36 -8.93 -14.44
N VAL A 587 -6.78 -7.76 -14.65
CA VAL A 587 -5.90 -7.45 -15.78
C VAL A 587 -4.43 -7.38 -15.39
N THR A 588 -4.08 -7.77 -14.18
CA THR A 588 -2.73 -7.72 -13.58
C THR A 588 -1.63 -8.20 -14.51
N THR A 589 -1.81 -9.41 -15.09
CA THR A 589 -0.80 -10.01 -15.96
C THR A 589 -0.77 -9.37 -17.35
N ALA A 590 -1.91 -8.88 -17.83
CA ALA A 590 -2.03 -8.27 -19.15
C ALA A 590 -1.38 -6.87 -19.16
N THR A 591 -1.63 -6.08 -18.11
CA THR A 591 -1.04 -4.74 -17.95
C THR A 591 0.44 -4.79 -17.57
N GLY A 592 0.94 -5.90 -17.02
CA GLY A 592 2.33 -5.99 -16.55
C GLY A 592 2.59 -5.19 -15.26
N THR A 593 1.56 -4.93 -14.46
CA THR A 593 1.65 -4.16 -13.20
C THR A 593 1.73 -5.04 -11.96
N GLY A 594 1.72 -6.36 -12.12
CA GLY A 594 1.72 -7.35 -11.04
C GLY A 594 3.07 -7.49 -10.35
N HIS A 595 3.56 -6.43 -9.70
CA HIS A 595 4.81 -6.45 -8.95
C HIS A 595 4.72 -7.40 -7.76
N LEU A 596 5.71 -8.30 -7.59
CA LEU A 596 5.71 -9.35 -6.55
C LEU A 596 6.04 -8.85 -5.14
N GLN A 597 6.57 -7.64 -5.03
CA GLN A 597 6.88 -7.03 -3.75
C GLN A 597 5.72 -6.21 -3.21
N LYS A 598 5.81 -5.90 -1.93
CA LYS A 598 4.77 -5.27 -1.14
C LYS A 598 4.46 -3.86 -1.62
N GLY A 599 3.24 -3.63 -2.13
CA GLY A 599 2.75 -2.34 -2.56
C GLY A 599 1.97 -1.63 -1.45
N HIS A 600 2.25 -0.34 -1.25
CA HIS A 600 1.60 0.50 -0.24
C HIS A 600 0.96 1.73 -0.89
N GLY A 601 1.48 2.93 -0.69
CA GLY A 601 0.91 4.12 -1.29
C GLY A 601 0.75 3.99 -2.82
N VAL A 602 -0.48 4.13 -3.31
CA VAL A 602 -0.86 4.00 -4.73
C VAL A 602 -1.45 5.30 -5.21
N ALA A 603 -1.01 5.82 -6.36
CA ALA A 603 -1.61 6.98 -6.99
C ALA A 603 -1.75 6.78 -8.51
N PHE A 604 -2.92 7.11 -9.05
CA PHE A 604 -3.16 7.27 -10.47
C PHE A 604 -3.01 8.75 -10.83
N ALA A 605 -2.27 9.06 -11.87
CA ALA A 605 -2.09 10.42 -12.35
C ALA A 605 -1.51 10.45 -13.77
N ASP A 606 -1.89 11.42 -14.55
CA ASP A 606 -1.24 11.77 -15.80
C ASP A 606 0.09 12.49 -15.46
N MET A 607 1.21 11.77 -15.55
CA MET A 607 2.53 12.23 -15.08
C MET A 607 3.30 13.02 -16.16
N ASP A 608 2.90 12.90 -17.42
CA ASP A 608 3.56 13.55 -18.55
C ASP A 608 2.60 14.37 -19.45
N ASN A 609 1.39 14.62 -18.94
CA ASN A 609 0.36 15.43 -19.56
C ASN A 609 -0.01 14.92 -20.98
N ASP A 610 0.00 13.60 -21.19
CA ASP A 610 -0.38 13.00 -22.49
C ASP A 610 -1.86 12.58 -22.55
N GLY A 611 -2.56 12.65 -21.40
CA GLY A 611 -3.97 12.37 -21.27
C GLY A 611 -4.30 10.93 -20.90
N ASP A 612 -3.32 10.15 -20.51
CA ASP A 612 -3.50 8.79 -20.01
C ASP A 612 -2.93 8.70 -18.58
N GLU A 613 -3.70 8.12 -17.63
CA GLU A 613 -3.22 8.00 -16.27
C GLU A 613 -2.12 6.94 -16.13
N ASP A 614 -1.00 7.34 -15.55
CA ASP A 614 0.08 6.48 -15.09
C ASP A 614 -0.20 5.98 -13.67
N LEU A 615 0.58 5.01 -13.21
CA LEU A 615 0.42 4.43 -11.89
C LEU A 615 1.72 4.52 -11.09
N TYR A 616 1.73 5.29 -10.00
CA TYR A 616 2.82 5.30 -9.03
C TYR A 616 2.52 4.36 -7.86
N VAL A 617 3.50 3.53 -7.48
CA VAL A 617 3.36 2.58 -6.35
C VAL A 617 4.59 2.67 -5.44
N ASN A 618 4.37 3.00 -4.17
CA ASN A 618 5.40 2.96 -3.14
C ASN A 618 5.64 1.50 -2.72
N ILE A 619 6.59 0.85 -3.39
CA ILE A 619 6.97 -0.55 -3.16
C ILE A 619 7.99 -0.62 -2.01
N GLY A 620 7.84 -1.59 -1.14
CA GLY A 620 8.77 -1.89 -0.05
C GLY A 620 8.09 -2.65 1.09
N GLY A 621 8.88 -3.23 1.98
CA GLY A 621 8.39 -3.88 3.18
C GLY A 621 8.43 -2.98 4.41
N PHE A 622 8.17 -3.59 5.57
CA PHE A 622 7.95 -2.90 6.84
C PHE A 622 9.21 -2.74 7.70
N ILE A 623 10.34 -3.31 7.26
CA ILE A 623 11.59 -3.36 8.02
C ILE A 623 12.76 -2.89 7.18
N PRO A 624 13.87 -2.44 7.79
CA PRO A 624 15.05 -1.94 7.06
C PRO A 624 15.62 -2.91 6.04
N GLY A 625 15.56 -4.21 6.29
CA GLY A 625 16.05 -5.24 5.37
C GLY A 625 15.12 -5.55 4.19
N ASP A 626 13.90 -5.04 4.22
CA ASP A 626 12.89 -5.28 3.17
C ASP A 626 12.60 -4.03 2.33
N ARG A 627 13.57 -3.12 2.26
CA ARG A 627 13.55 -1.97 1.35
C ARG A 627 13.52 -2.42 -0.10
N TYR A 628 12.86 -1.63 -0.95
CA TYR A 628 12.76 -1.92 -2.37
C TYR A 628 12.68 -0.66 -3.21
N ASN A 629 12.96 -0.81 -4.51
CA ASN A 629 12.78 0.20 -5.54
C ASN A 629 11.31 0.57 -5.68
N LYS A 630 10.99 1.83 -5.94
CA LYS A 630 9.63 2.28 -6.23
C LYS A 630 9.26 1.97 -7.68
N ALA A 631 7.97 1.91 -7.98
CA ALA A 631 7.50 1.69 -9.34
C ALA A 631 6.72 2.90 -9.86
N LEU A 632 7.02 3.32 -11.07
CA LEU A 632 6.21 4.23 -11.87
C LEU A 632 5.89 3.51 -13.17
N PHE A 633 4.69 2.98 -13.25
CA PHE A 633 4.20 2.28 -14.43
C PHE A 633 3.62 3.27 -15.41
N ALA A 634 4.39 3.61 -16.47
CA ALA A 634 3.94 4.48 -17.53
C ALA A 634 2.90 3.78 -18.39
N ASN A 635 1.75 4.42 -18.57
CA ASN A 635 0.71 4.01 -19.51
C ASN A 635 1.22 4.24 -20.94
N PRO A 636 1.19 3.25 -21.84
CA PRO A 636 1.63 3.48 -23.21
C PRO A 636 0.66 4.31 -24.04
N GLY A 637 -0.46 4.71 -23.44
CA GLY A 637 -1.50 5.49 -24.07
C GLY A 637 -2.52 4.67 -24.86
N ASN A 638 -3.63 5.32 -25.15
CA ASN A 638 -4.72 4.80 -25.96
C ASN A 638 -5.28 5.89 -26.89
N THR A 639 -6.37 5.62 -27.60
CA THR A 639 -7.01 6.57 -28.55
C THR A 639 -8.36 7.08 -28.05
N GLN A 640 -8.66 6.87 -26.79
CA GLN A 640 -9.90 7.31 -26.16
C GLN A 640 -9.80 8.81 -25.85
N ASN A 641 -10.97 9.45 -25.78
CA ASN A 641 -11.03 10.85 -25.39
C ASN A 641 -11.07 10.97 -23.86
N TRP A 642 -10.64 12.11 -23.35
CA TRP A 642 -10.56 12.41 -21.92
C TRP A 642 -10.78 13.91 -21.66
N ILE A 643 -10.91 14.28 -20.42
CA ILE A 643 -10.81 15.64 -19.91
C ILE A 643 -10.23 15.62 -18.49
N SER A 644 -9.39 16.60 -18.17
CA SER A 644 -8.92 16.82 -16.82
C SER A 644 -9.49 18.14 -16.27
N ILE A 645 -10.17 18.07 -15.12
CA ILE A 645 -10.92 19.19 -14.54
C ILE A 645 -10.34 19.52 -13.15
N LYS A 646 -9.70 20.69 -13.03
CA LYS A 646 -9.34 21.29 -11.75
C LYS A 646 -10.51 22.14 -11.27
N LEU A 647 -11.02 21.89 -10.08
CA LEU A 647 -12.03 22.72 -9.43
C LEU A 647 -11.38 23.62 -8.38
N THR A 648 -11.86 24.85 -8.25
CA THR A 648 -11.36 25.80 -7.27
C THR A 648 -12.53 26.48 -6.55
N GLY A 649 -12.71 26.15 -5.27
CA GLY A 649 -13.77 26.72 -4.44
C GLY A 649 -13.57 28.20 -4.15
N ALA A 650 -14.67 28.88 -3.86
CA ALA A 650 -14.71 30.28 -3.42
C ALA A 650 -15.51 30.47 -2.13
N LYS A 651 -16.67 29.83 -2.01
CA LYS A 651 -17.41 29.64 -0.76
C LYS A 651 -17.18 28.24 -0.20
N SER A 652 -17.11 27.26 -1.08
CA SER A 652 -16.63 25.93 -0.76
C SER A 652 -15.13 25.97 -0.48
N ASN A 653 -14.60 24.93 0.19
CA ASN A 653 -13.17 24.83 0.43
C ASN A 653 -12.40 24.96 -0.90
N ARG A 654 -11.22 25.56 -0.82
CA ARG A 654 -10.42 25.93 -2.01
C ARG A 654 -10.06 24.72 -2.88
N ALA A 655 -9.78 23.59 -2.24
CA ALA A 655 -9.48 22.31 -2.89
C ALA A 655 -10.71 21.67 -3.57
N ALA A 656 -11.91 22.24 -3.38
CA ALA A 656 -13.19 21.75 -3.88
C ALA A 656 -13.55 20.31 -3.45
N ILE A 657 -12.97 19.78 -2.38
CA ILE A 657 -13.30 18.46 -1.84
C ILE A 657 -14.80 18.41 -1.49
N GLY A 658 -15.48 17.35 -1.95
CA GLY A 658 -16.93 17.18 -1.84
C GLY A 658 -17.73 17.79 -3.01
N ALA A 659 -17.08 18.46 -3.98
CA ALA A 659 -17.76 18.92 -5.20
C ALA A 659 -18.05 17.72 -6.12
N LYS A 660 -19.28 17.69 -6.68
CA LYS A 660 -19.71 16.63 -7.59
C LYS A 660 -19.66 17.13 -9.04
N ILE A 661 -19.08 16.31 -9.91
CA ILE A 661 -18.93 16.54 -11.34
C ILE A 661 -19.83 15.54 -12.07
N LYS A 662 -20.68 16.02 -12.97
CA LYS A 662 -21.42 15.17 -13.90
C LYS A 662 -21.13 15.60 -15.33
N LEU A 663 -20.71 14.68 -16.16
CA LEU A 663 -20.53 14.88 -17.58
C LEU A 663 -21.66 14.19 -18.36
N THR A 664 -22.28 14.90 -19.27
CA THR A 664 -23.15 14.31 -20.29
C THR A 664 -22.37 14.11 -21.57
N VAL A 665 -22.16 12.87 -21.92
CA VAL A 665 -21.40 12.43 -23.11
C VAL A 665 -22.38 11.90 -24.14
N VAL A 666 -22.30 12.42 -25.37
CA VAL A 666 -23.11 11.94 -26.51
C VAL A 666 -22.20 11.25 -27.51
N ASP A 667 -22.48 10.00 -27.85
CA ASP A 667 -21.71 9.29 -28.87
C ASP A 667 -22.06 9.72 -30.30
N SER A 668 -21.25 9.29 -31.28
CA SER A 668 -21.45 9.59 -32.69
C SER A 668 -22.79 9.09 -33.28
N LYS A 669 -23.50 8.23 -32.54
CA LYS A 669 -24.85 7.72 -32.89
C LYS A 669 -25.96 8.49 -32.19
N GLY A 670 -25.64 9.46 -31.33
CA GLY A 670 -26.57 10.26 -30.58
C GLY A 670 -27.07 9.60 -29.28
N LYS A 671 -26.40 8.54 -28.80
CA LYS A 671 -26.71 7.93 -27.50
C LYS A 671 -26.01 8.72 -26.40
N GLU A 672 -26.78 9.12 -25.41
CA GLU A 672 -26.28 9.77 -24.19
C GLU A 672 -25.77 8.74 -23.17
N SER A 673 -24.72 9.13 -22.44
CA SER A 673 -24.21 8.45 -21.26
C SER A 673 -23.62 9.46 -20.28
N PHE A 674 -23.50 9.08 -19.03
CA PHE A 674 -23.05 9.97 -17.97
C PHE A 674 -21.72 9.49 -17.38
N ARG A 675 -20.95 10.46 -16.82
CA ARG A 675 -19.78 10.19 -15.97
C ARG A 675 -19.95 11.02 -14.71
N TYR A 676 -19.77 10.39 -13.58
CA TYR A 676 -19.87 11.04 -12.27
C TYR A 676 -18.56 10.92 -11.52
N ARG A 677 -18.14 12.02 -10.88
CA ARG A 677 -16.98 12.07 -9.98
C ARG A 677 -17.34 12.92 -8.77
N GLU A 678 -16.75 12.59 -7.64
CA GLU A 678 -16.71 13.46 -6.47
C GLU A 678 -15.25 13.76 -6.15
N VAL A 679 -14.92 15.04 -5.92
CA VAL A 679 -13.55 15.43 -5.56
C VAL A 679 -13.26 14.98 -4.15
N THR A 680 -12.25 14.12 -3.99
CA THR A 680 -11.80 13.60 -2.69
C THR A 680 -10.29 13.73 -2.56
N SER A 681 -9.77 13.59 -1.33
CA SER A 681 -8.32 13.55 -1.07
C SER A 681 -7.65 12.24 -1.50
N GLY A 682 -8.36 11.35 -2.22
CA GLY A 682 -7.87 10.08 -2.72
C GLY A 682 -8.32 8.86 -1.92
N GLY A 683 -7.70 7.72 -2.19
CA GLY A 683 -7.90 6.48 -1.45
C GLY A 683 -7.38 6.57 -0.02
N SER A 684 -7.73 5.60 0.83
CA SER A 684 -7.26 5.62 2.22
C SER A 684 -5.77 5.28 2.37
N PHE A 685 -5.08 4.89 1.30
CA PHE A 685 -3.64 4.59 1.34
C PHE A 685 -2.98 4.88 -0.01
N GLY A 686 -2.54 6.12 -0.17
CA GLY A 686 -2.10 6.77 -1.39
C GLY A 686 -3.11 7.80 -1.86
N ALA A 687 -2.63 8.84 -2.51
CA ALA A 687 -3.44 9.98 -2.92
C ALA A 687 -3.12 10.38 -4.36
N SER A 688 -4.16 10.42 -5.18
CA SER A 688 -4.16 10.91 -6.57
C SER A 688 -4.40 12.43 -6.59
N PRO A 689 -4.10 13.13 -7.69
CA PRO A 689 -4.36 14.57 -7.81
C PRO A 689 -5.82 14.94 -7.54
N LEU A 690 -6.04 16.11 -6.96
CA LEU A 690 -7.38 16.66 -6.77
C LEU A 690 -8.04 17.07 -8.11
N ALA A 691 -7.27 17.37 -9.15
CA ALA A 691 -7.77 17.51 -10.49
C ALA A 691 -8.31 16.16 -11.00
N GLN A 692 -9.58 16.13 -11.40
CA GLN A 692 -10.25 14.91 -11.80
C GLN A 692 -9.99 14.59 -13.27
N HIS A 693 -9.28 13.49 -13.53
CA HIS A 693 -9.14 12.92 -14.87
C HIS A 693 -10.36 12.04 -15.18
N ILE A 694 -11.01 12.26 -16.34
CA ILE A 694 -12.25 11.58 -16.69
C ILE A 694 -12.19 11.11 -18.13
N GLY A 695 -12.19 9.80 -18.34
CA GLY A 695 -12.31 9.20 -19.66
C GLY A 695 -13.69 9.38 -20.27
N LEU A 696 -13.71 9.55 -21.58
CA LEU A 696 -14.93 9.86 -22.34
C LEU A 696 -15.23 8.80 -23.40
N GLY A 697 -14.34 7.82 -23.57
CA GLY A 697 -14.45 6.78 -24.58
C GLY A 697 -14.08 7.25 -26.00
N SER A 698 -14.15 6.32 -26.97
CA SER A 698 -13.63 6.53 -28.34
C SER A 698 -14.59 7.27 -29.28
N SER A 699 -15.83 7.49 -28.91
CA SER A 699 -16.88 7.87 -29.84
C SER A 699 -17.67 9.09 -29.36
N LEU A 700 -17.00 10.25 -29.37
CA LEU A 700 -17.66 11.51 -29.07
C LEU A 700 -18.31 12.13 -30.30
N LYS A 701 -19.51 12.66 -30.16
CA LYS A 701 -20.16 13.47 -31.17
C LYS A 701 -19.41 14.81 -31.28
N ASP A 702 -18.93 15.12 -32.48
CA ASP A 702 -18.21 16.36 -32.81
C ASP A 702 -16.96 16.62 -31.93
N GLY A 703 -16.44 15.58 -31.23
CA GLY A 703 -15.27 15.70 -30.33
C GLY A 703 -15.55 16.48 -29.04
N LYS A 704 -16.84 16.66 -28.64
CA LYS A 704 -17.25 17.52 -27.55
C LYS A 704 -18.04 16.78 -26.47
N ILE A 705 -17.88 17.25 -25.24
CA ILE A 705 -18.74 16.93 -24.11
C ILE A 705 -20.00 17.80 -24.26
N ALA A 706 -21.16 17.16 -24.21
CA ALA A 706 -22.43 17.90 -24.39
C ALA A 706 -22.67 18.87 -23.23
N GLU A 707 -22.41 18.44 -21.99
CA GLU A 707 -22.59 19.25 -20.81
C GLU A 707 -21.66 18.79 -19.68
N ILE A 708 -21.10 19.75 -18.94
CA ILE A 708 -20.39 19.57 -17.66
C ILE A 708 -21.22 20.28 -16.59
N GLU A 709 -21.70 19.56 -15.60
CA GLU A 709 -22.42 20.10 -14.45
C GLU A 709 -21.52 19.96 -13.20
N ILE A 710 -21.34 21.05 -12.46
CA ILE A 710 -20.60 21.08 -11.19
C ILE A 710 -21.54 21.47 -10.06
N GLN A 711 -21.68 20.57 -9.09
CA GLN A 711 -22.46 20.86 -7.87
C GLN A 711 -21.51 21.15 -6.72
N TRP A 712 -21.59 22.34 -6.17
CA TRP A 712 -20.73 22.82 -5.10
C TRP A 712 -21.28 22.50 -3.71
N PRO A 713 -20.47 21.96 -2.79
CA PRO A 713 -20.96 21.43 -1.51
C PRO A 713 -21.49 22.53 -0.56
N VAL A 714 -20.84 23.70 -0.47
CA VAL A 714 -21.19 24.77 0.47
C VAL A 714 -22.21 25.75 -0.10
N SER A 715 -21.94 26.28 -1.29
CA SER A 715 -22.87 27.23 -1.91
C SER A 715 -24.17 26.62 -2.39
N LYS A 716 -24.21 25.28 -2.50
CA LYS A 716 -25.32 24.50 -3.09
C LYS A 716 -25.71 24.98 -4.49
N THR A 717 -24.80 25.65 -5.19
CA THR A 717 -24.99 26.10 -6.58
C THR A 717 -24.60 25.00 -7.55
N CYS A 718 -25.32 24.96 -8.69
CA CYS A 718 -24.97 24.15 -9.83
C CYS A 718 -24.49 25.04 -10.96
N GLN A 719 -23.29 24.79 -11.50
CA GLN A 719 -22.77 25.46 -12.69
C GLN A 719 -22.82 24.49 -13.87
N SER A 720 -23.16 25.01 -15.04
CA SER A 720 -23.24 24.18 -16.26
C SER A 720 -22.45 24.83 -17.39
N PHE A 721 -21.70 24.02 -18.14
CA PHE A 721 -20.93 24.41 -19.31
C PHE A 721 -21.26 23.43 -20.45
N THR A 722 -21.66 23.96 -21.62
CA THR A 722 -22.11 23.13 -22.75
C THR A 722 -21.12 23.16 -23.90
N ASN A 723 -21.09 22.06 -24.69
CA ASN A 723 -20.25 21.91 -25.87
C ASN A 723 -18.74 22.12 -25.59
N VAL A 724 -18.25 21.57 -24.48
CA VAL A 724 -16.84 21.66 -24.07
C VAL A 724 -15.99 20.72 -24.90
N GLU A 725 -14.86 21.20 -25.44
CA GLU A 725 -13.93 20.35 -26.19
C GLU A 725 -13.35 19.25 -25.30
N ALA A 726 -13.12 18.07 -25.88
CA ALA A 726 -12.40 16.98 -25.20
C ALA A 726 -10.88 17.13 -25.32
N ASN A 727 -10.13 16.27 -24.65
CA ASN A 727 -8.67 16.17 -24.71
C ASN A 727 -7.95 17.46 -24.29
N GLN A 728 -8.37 18.01 -23.18
CA GLN A 728 -7.80 19.25 -22.62
C GLN A 728 -7.85 19.29 -21.10
N PHE A 729 -7.05 20.17 -20.52
CA PHE A 729 -7.04 20.51 -19.10
C PHE A 729 -7.80 21.82 -18.89
N ILE A 730 -8.75 21.83 -17.96
CA ILE A 730 -9.54 23.04 -17.64
C ILE A 730 -9.58 23.30 -16.14
N GLU A 731 -9.72 24.58 -15.79
CA GLU A 731 -10.06 25.01 -14.44
C GLU A 731 -11.46 25.61 -14.41
N ILE A 732 -12.28 25.15 -13.46
CA ILE A 732 -13.59 25.73 -13.16
C ILE A 732 -13.56 26.31 -11.75
N LYS A 733 -13.76 27.62 -11.64
CA LYS A 733 -13.87 28.31 -10.36
C LYS A 733 -15.34 28.41 -9.93
N GLU A 734 -15.59 28.23 -8.66
CA GLU A 734 -16.92 28.37 -8.10
C GLU A 734 -17.52 29.74 -8.44
N SER A 735 -18.76 29.76 -8.92
CA SER A 735 -19.49 30.95 -9.38
C SER A 735 -18.95 31.65 -10.64
N ALA A 736 -17.92 31.12 -11.29
CA ALA A 736 -17.48 31.63 -12.58
C ALA A 736 -18.53 31.31 -13.68
N THR A 737 -18.67 32.18 -14.67
CA THR A 737 -19.58 32.00 -15.81
C THR A 737 -18.93 31.20 -16.93
N ASP A 738 -17.61 31.02 -16.90
CA ASP A 738 -16.82 30.36 -17.92
C ASP A 738 -15.70 29.55 -17.28
N TYR A 739 -15.20 28.53 -17.98
CA TYR A 739 -14.02 27.77 -17.55
C TYR A 739 -12.75 28.37 -18.14
N GLN A 740 -11.63 28.12 -17.52
CA GLN A 740 -10.30 28.51 -18.00
C GLN A 740 -9.58 27.31 -18.61
N LEU A 741 -9.06 27.45 -19.83
CA LEU A 741 -8.16 26.46 -20.42
C LEU A 741 -6.81 26.54 -19.70
N LEU A 742 -6.30 25.39 -19.25
CA LEU A 742 -4.95 25.25 -18.70
C LEU A 742 -4.02 24.77 -19.81
N GLU A 743 -3.09 25.60 -20.23
CA GLU A 743 -2.09 25.23 -21.21
C GLU A 743 -1.03 24.35 -20.56
N ARG A 744 -1.19 23.02 -20.65
CA ARG A 744 -0.22 22.04 -20.18
C ARG A 744 0.51 21.43 -21.36
N ARG A 745 1.84 21.38 -21.26
CA ARG A 745 2.69 20.81 -22.31
C ARG A 745 2.86 19.29 -22.04
N SER A 746 2.42 18.46 -22.99
CA SER A 746 2.75 17.04 -22.97
C SER A 746 4.24 16.82 -23.26
N PHE A 747 4.81 15.81 -22.64
CA PHE A 747 6.17 15.33 -22.87
C PHE A 747 6.18 13.81 -22.67
N ALA A 748 7.27 13.13 -22.94
CA ALA A 748 7.37 11.69 -22.69
C ALA A 748 8.23 11.41 -21.45
N LEU A 749 7.79 10.51 -20.59
CA LEU A 749 8.59 9.98 -19.49
C LEU A 749 9.87 9.31 -20.01
N ALA A 750 10.98 9.47 -19.28
CA ALA A 750 12.26 8.89 -19.66
C ALA A 750 12.14 7.35 -19.65
N LYS A 751 12.46 6.72 -20.76
CA LYS A 751 12.34 5.25 -20.93
C LYS A 751 13.63 4.53 -20.56
N PRO A 752 13.56 3.26 -20.10
CA PRO A 752 14.73 2.42 -19.91
C PRO A 752 15.56 2.34 -21.19
N LYS A 753 16.90 2.44 -21.08
CA LYS A 753 17.77 2.24 -22.23
C LYS A 753 17.56 0.83 -22.77
N ALA A 754 17.27 0.69 -24.06
CA ALA A 754 17.19 -0.61 -24.72
C ALA A 754 18.52 -1.36 -24.42
N SER A 755 18.44 -2.57 -23.87
CA SER A 755 19.62 -3.39 -23.62
C SER A 755 20.35 -3.58 -24.94
N ALA A 756 21.58 -3.09 -25.04
CA ALA A 756 22.42 -3.31 -26.21
C ALA A 756 22.47 -4.83 -26.43
N ASN A 757 21.98 -5.28 -27.57
CA ASN A 757 21.96 -6.69 -27.94
C ASN A 757 23.43 -7.18 -28.02
N PRO A 758 23.95 -8.03 -27.10
CA PRO A 758 25.35 -8.42 -27.10
C PRO A 758 25.73 -9.27 -28.32
N HIS A 759 24.77 -9.64 -29.16
CA HIS A 759 24.97 -10.47 -30.36
C HIS A 759 25.00 -9.70 -31.68
N ALA A 760 24.92 -8.35 -31.69
CA ALA A 760 24.89 -7.56 -32.95
C ALA A 760 26.28 -7.40 -33.59
N ASN A 761 27.38 -7.88 -33.02
CA ASN A 761 28.75 -7.65 -33.51
C ASN A 761 29.52 -8.93 -33.89
N HIS A 762 28.87 -10.00 -34.30
CA HIS A 762 29.55 -11.11 -34.96
C HIS A 762 29.12 -11.25 -36.42
N GLN A 763 29.50 -10.28 -37.24
CA GLN A 763 29.67 -10.57 -38.67
C GLN A 763 31.03 -11.28 -38.85
N PRO A 764 31.11 -12.45 -39.52
CA PRO A 764 32.37 -13.12 -39.79
C PRO A 764 33.17 -12.27 -40.79
N LYS A 765 34.37 -11.85 -40.40
CA LYS A 765 35.34 -11.22 -41.29
C LYS A 765 35.60 -12.16 -42.45
N LYS A 766 35.18 -11.79 -43.66
CA LYS A 766 35.57 -12.46 -44.91
C LYS A 766 37.10 -12.42 -45.03
N SER A 767 37.73 -13.58 -44.98
CA SER A 767 39.16 -13.73 -45.27
C SER A 767 39.40 -13.40 -46.76
N THR A 768 40.03 -12.29 -47.03
CA THR A 768 40.63 -12.01 -48.34
C THR A 768 41.95 -12.77 -48.45
N LYS A 769 41.95 -13.89 -49.16
CA LYS A 769 43.18 -14.44 -49.72
C LYS A 769 43.63 -13.50 -50.86
N ARG A 770 44.85 -13.03 -50.81
CA ARG A 770 45.58 -12.48 -51.97
C ARG A 770 46.58 -13.54 -52.45
N PRO A 771 46.90 -13.47 -53.76
CA PRO A 771 47.45 -14.54 -54.58
C PRO A 771 48.91 -14.92 -54.22
#